data_f977707a1aa52784e6d2f5abc2e2adee
#
_entry.id   f977707a1aa52784e6d2f5abc2e2adee
#
_cell.length_a   1.000
_cell.length_b   1.000
_cell.length_c   1.000
_cell.angle_alpha   90.00
_cell.angle_beta   90.00
_cell.angle_gamma   90.00
#
_symmetry.space_group_name_H-M   'P 1'
#
loop_
_entity.id
_entity.type
_entity.pdbx_description
1 polymer ?
#
loop_
_entity_poly.entity_id
_entity_poly.type
_entity_poly.pdbx_seq_one_letter_code
_entity_poly.pdbx_strand_id
1 'polypeptide(L)'
;MRRWHWAAVGLAALASLLAVLALFIDLPGAGSPAGGRQARAAIAGQLAALGDENTSFSVQNTGIDPARFVVDYYDADGTRLTEDTIPDVPAGASVAFHQDNQEGLPQGFSGSAVVTSDQSVRTVILKQIDKGNGVLSAGGDDGVTRGFSKIYLPLIYSRYGPDEGWNTRLILQNISSGATACVRMTYRNEEGQVALVEPGAGGQLQPQCPQGGLLVAAGSVLEQDHAEMAGSLPANFQGSLVVELVTGEEESVVDTQILAATVDVYHSQRASFATYRGLGWSPSEGVGDLSTGVYLPLVHKNAGEGGGWNTRFFVSPVDPAEPAELTLFYCCDSRLPGGGGSLERKTTVTTWGIVDPAQDAGLPDGFEGSLRIVSDEAVAVVATWSWVLGGVDTFAAYTGVPQAEASTAVWVPLLYRDFGYKGPTGEARGWNSWLRVQVTDGGTASVRITYHGSDLPGGSASFSEDVTGAKFFVQTEDPLLPAGFEGAAVIVSDKPVAVLAGVSSDAYQGDTDAMFTAFGPDVQATPPGSLLTISLAQGWTHTCYVGIQQSVDVALADALGEVLAVYRLRADQGYDRWFAGRPELSTLTTLNPNDALLILASAGATWVQELPGTPPTFATLVPGWNSTCYGGLTKAVELATAEIDGQFSVLYSLGANQSWRRYVPDRPELSTIMVIDQNSALLILKSTPGNVAWAFQP
;
A
#
# COMPACT_ATOMS: atom_id res chain seq x y z
N MET A 1 -9.28 38.00 0.16
CA MET A 1 -10.02 38.62 1.30
C MET A 1 -11.40 38.01 1.39
N ARG A 2 -11.57 36.92 2.14
CA ARG A 2 -12.87 36.53 2.71
C ARG A 2 -12.56 35.82 4.03
N ARG A 3 -13.10 36.39 5.10
CA ARG A 3 -12.97 35.98 6.49
C ARG A 3 -13.89 34.77 6.73
N TRP A 4 -13.38 33.75 7.34
CA TRP A 4 -14.17 32.68 7.94
C TRP A 4 -14.30 32.93 9.43
N HIS A 5 -15.53 32.97 9.91
CA HIS A 5 -15.86 33.08 11.33
C HIS A 5 -16.20 31.67 11.85
N TRP A 6 -15.54 31.27 12.89
CA TRP A 6 -15.92 30.14 13.72
C TRP A 6 -16.90 30.63 14.78
N ALA A 7 -18.07 30.02 14.86
CA ALA A 7 -19.00 30.18 15.97
C ALA A 7 -19.23 28.80 16.60
N ALA A 8 -18.81 28.69 17.86
CA ALA A 8 -19.13 27.57 18.73
C ALA A 8 -20.60 27.63 19.14
N VAL A 9 -21.32 26.50 19.03
CA VAL A 9 -22.57 26.30 19.79
C VAL A 9 -22.58 24.83 20.24
N GLY A 10 -22.66 24.65 21.54
CA GLY A 10 -22.82 23.36 22.18
C GLY A 10 -24.27 22.99 22.45
N LEU A 11 -24.44 21.75 22.87
CA LEU A 11 -25.55 21.09 23.61
C LEU A 11 -26.74 20.53 22.79
N ALA A 12 -26.92 19.24 22.77
CA ALA A 12 -27.78 18.48 23.67
C ALA A 12 -28.10 17.09 23.14
N ALA A 13 -27.94 16.11 24.01
CA ALA A 13 -28.31 14.71 23.85
C ALA A 13 -29.83 14.53 23.73
N LEU A 14 -30.30 13.53 22.97
CA LEU A 14 -31.37 12.62 23.41
C LEU A 14 -31.45 11.40 22.46
N ALA A 15 -31.49 10.25 23.08
CA ALA A 15 -31.68 8.94 22.49
C ALA A 15 -33.08 8.76 21.89
N SER A 16 -33.18 7.98 20.81
CA SER A 16 -34.41 7.21 20.53
C SER A 16 -34.11 6.02 19.64
N LEU A 17 -34.29 4.86 20.23
CA LEU A 17 -34.46 3.55 19.60
C LEU A 17 -35.67 3.54 18.66
N LEU A 18 -35.53 2.98 17.45
CA LEU A 18 -36.64 2.30 16.79
C LEU A 18 -36.17 1.40 15.64
N ALA A 19 -36.42 0.11 15.80
CA ALA A 19 -36.30 -0.90 14.76
C ALA A 19 -37.46 -0.77 13.75
N VAL A 20 -37.18 -0.89 12.46
CA VAL A 20 -38.18 -1.20 11.43
C VAL A 20 -37.65 -2.14 10.38
N LEU A 21 -38.32 -3.20 10.30
CA LEU A 21 -38.58 -4.32 9.40
C LEU A 21 -38.25 -4.13 7.93
N ALA A 22 -37.64 -5.17 7.36
CA ALA A 22 -37.33 -5.38 5.97
C ALA A 22 -38.54 -5.46 5.04
N LEU A 23 -38.39 -4.96 3.82
CA LEU A 23 -39.19 -5.42 2.68
C LEU A 23 -38.29 -5.46 1.42
N PHE A 24 -38.12 -6.67 0.87
CA PHE A 24 -37.44 -6.94 -0.39
C PHE A 24 -38.27 -6.44 -1.57
N ILE A 25 -37.65 -5.76 -2.52
CA ILE A 25 -38.08 -5.72 -3.91
C ILE A 25 -36.84 -5.83 -4.80
N ASP A 26 -36.80 -6.93 -5.54
CA ASP A 26 -35.87 -7.25 -6.63
C ASP A 26 -36.10 -6.35 -7.84
N LEU A 27 -35.05 -5.78 -8.42
CA LEU A 27 -35.02 -5.32 -9.81
C LEU A 27 -33.67 -5.59 -10.44
N PRO A 28 -33.60 -6.11 -11.66
CA PRO A 28 -32.37 -6.58 -12.29
C PRO A 28 -31.71 -5.52 -13.18
N GLY A 29 -30.39 -5.51 -13.17
CA GLY A 29 -29.55 -5.29 -14.34
C GLY A 29 -29.12 -3.87 -14.68
N ALA A 30 -27.90 -3.52 -14.30
CA ALA A 30 -27.07 -2.63 -15.10
C ALA A 30 -25.63 -3.15 -15.04
N GLY A 31 -25.07 -3.48 -16.21
CA GLY A 31 -23.73 -4.04 -16.35
C GLY A 31 -22.65 -3.06 -15.94
N SER A 32 -21.68 -3.56 -15.20
CA SER A 32 -20.46 -2.84 -14.84
C SER A 32 -19.53 -2.67 -16.04
N PRO A 33 -18.88 -1.53 -16.23
CA PRO A 33 -17.75 -1.42 -17.15
C PRO A 33 -16.55 -2.15 -16.55
N ALA A 34 -16.04 -3.15 -17.25
CA ALA A 34 -14.85 -3.90 -16.88
C ALA A 34 -13.59 -3.09 -17.16
N GLY A 35 -12.63 -3.10 -16.22
CA GLY A 35 -11.23 -3.00 -16.55
C GLY A 35 -10.47 -1.76 -16.11
N GLY A 36 -10.60 -1.33 -14.84
CA GLY A 36 -9.56 -0.53 -14.18
C GLY A 36 -8.93 -1.34 -13.03
N ARG A 37 -7.63 -1.25 -12.81
CA ARG A 37 -7.01 -1.82 -11.61
C ARG A 37 -7.64 -1.14 -10.40
N GLN A 38 -8.42 -1.90 -9.64
CA GLN A 38 -9.06 -1.40 -8.43
C GLN A 38 -8.06 -1.45 -7.27
N ALA A 39 -7.51 -0.30 -6.88
CA ALA A 39 -6.97 -0.16 -5.53
C ALA A 39 -8.17 0.03 -4.58
N ARG A 40 -8.34 -0.88 -3.61
CA ARG A 40 -9.43 -0.81 -2.63
C ARG A 40 -8.84 -0.55 -1.25
N ALA A 41 -9.19 0.58 -0.65
CA ALA A 41 -8.86 0.88 0.73
C ALA A 41 -10.09 0.64 1.61
N ALA A 42 -9.92 -0.18 2.66
CA ALA A 42 -10.94 -0.36 3.67
C ALA A 42 -10.82 0.75 4.72
N ILE A 43 -11.88 1.48 4.95
CA ILE A 43 -11.97 2.51 5.98
C ILE A 43 -13.27 2.21 6.75
N ALA A 44 -13.18 1.90 8.01
CA ALA A 44 -14.36 1.52 8.79
C ALA A 44 -14.36 2.07 10.21
N GLY A 45 -15.53 2.38 10.68
CA GLY A 45 -16.12 2.18 11.98
C GLY A 45 -16.00 3.24 13.07
N GLN A 46 -17.12 3.62 13.66
CA GLN A 46 -17.20 4.46 14.87
C GLN A 46 -17.04 3.65 16.16
N LEU A 47 -16.26 4.17 17.09
CA LEU A 47 -16.21 3.75 18.49
C LEU A 47 -16.90 4.79 19.37
N ALA A 48 -18.17 4.61 19.65
CA ALA A 48 -18.92 5.50 20.53
C ALA A 48 -18.33 5.65 21.96
N ALA A 49 -17.43 4.73 22.36
CA ALA A 49 -16.78 4.71 23.67
C ALA A 49 -15.42 5.44 23.71
N LEU A 50 -14.78 5.72 22.56
CA LEU A 50 -13.42 6.31 22.52
C LEU A 50 -13.40 7.81 22.26
N GLY A 51 -14.46 8.40 21.72
CA GLY A 51 -14.55 9.80 21.32
C GLY A 51 -15.17 9.96 19.93
N ASP A 52 -15.11 11.17 19.37
CA ASP A 52 -15.57 11.43 18.00
C ASP A 52 -14.46 10.99 17.03
N GLU A 53 -14.70 9.91 16.30
CA GLU A 53 -13.77 9.36 15.32
C GLU A 53 -13.92 10.08 13.98
N ASN A 54 -12.79 10.47 13.40
CA ASN A 54 -12.71 10.96 12.03
C ASN A 54 -11.58 10.24 11.29
N THR A 55 -11.80 9.94 10.02
CA THR A 55 -10.83 9.29 9.18
C THR A 55 -10.54 10.18 7.98
N SER A 56 -9.28 10.33 7.64
CA SER A 56 -8.83 10.87 6.36
C SER A 56 -7.97 9.84 5.65
N PHE A 57 -7.88 9.94 4.34
CA PHE A 57 -6.97 9.11 3.58
C PHE A 57 -6.36 9.89 2.43
N SER A 58 -5.14 9.53 2.06
CA SER A 58 -4.44 10.13 0.93
C SER A 58 -4.20 9.06 -0.13
N VAL A 59 -4.51 9.40 -1.38
CA VAL A 59 -4.32 8.54 -2.56
C VAL A 59 -3.23 9.14 -3.43
N GLN A 60 -2.12 8.41 -3.63
CA GLN A 60 -1.02 8.80 -4.48
C GLN A 60 -1.09 8.09 -5.82
N ASN A 61 -0.93 8.83 -6.91
CA ASN A 61 -0.71 8.26 -8.23
C ASN A 61 0.72 7.70 -8.32
N THR A 62 0.86 6.39 -8.31
CA THR A 62 2.14 5.69 -8.45
C THR A 62 2.44 5.28 -9.90
N GLY A 63 1.49 5.54 -10.81
CA GLY A 63 1.67 5.37 -12.24
C GLY A 63 2.51 6.49 -12.86
N ILE A 64 2.71 6.39 -14.15
CA ILE A 64 3.56 7.27 -14.93
C ILE A 64 2.79 8.38 -15.67
N ASP A 65 1.49 8.25 -15.80
CA ASP A 65 0.59 9.22 -16.44
C ASP A 65 -0.30 9.92 -15.40
N PRO A 66 -0.89 11.08 -15.70
CA PRO A 66 -1.92 11.65 -14.87
C PRO A 66 -3.08 10.66 -14.66
N ALA A 67 -3.52 10.52 -13.42
CA ALA A 67 -4.54 9.57 -13.00
C ALA A 67 -5.89 10.25 -12.82
N ARG A 68 -6.96 9.50 -13.09
CA ARG A 68 -8.29 9.82 -12.63
C ARG A 68 -8.65 8.95 -11.43
N PHE A 69 -8.96 9.56 -10.29
CA PHE A 69 -9.44 8.85 -9.12
C PHE A 69 -10.97 8.93 -9.06
N VAL A 70 -11.58 7.78 -8.77
CA VAL A 70 -13.00 7.67 -8.41
C VAL A 70 -13.05 7.03 -7.03
N VAL A 71 -13.69 7.69 -6.09
CA VAL A 71 -13.85 7.20 -4.71
C VAL A 71 -15.34 6.97 -4.46
N ASP A 72 -15.70 5.71 -4.27
CA ASP A 72 -17.05 5.29 -3.90
C ASP A 72 -17.13 5.05 -2.40
N TYR A 73 -18.11 5.64 -1.74
CA TYR A 73 -18.35 5.46 -0.30
C TYR A 73 -19.54 4.52 -0.08
N TYR A 74 -19.36 3.56 0.80
CA TYR A 74 -20.36 2.53 1.14
C TYR A 74 -20.64 2.54 2.64
N ASP A 75 -21.90 2.36 3.03
CA ASP A 75 -22.25 2.12 4.44
C ASP A 75 -21.79 0.72 4.91
N ALA A 76 -22.00 0.42 6.20
CA ALA A 76 -21.60 -0.85 6.80
C ALA A 76 -22.29 -2.07 6.15
N ASP A 77 -23.47 -1.88 5.56
CA ASP A 77 -24.22 -2.91 4.86
C ASP A 77 -23.78 -3.10 3.40
N GLY A 78 -22.85 -2.28 2.90
CA GLY A 78 -22.36 -2.32 1.54
C GLY A 78 -23.21 -1.51 0.54
N THR A 79 -24.10 -0.63 1.02
CA THR A 79 -24.87 0.27 0.15
C THR A 79 -24.03 1.49 -0.22
N ARG A 80 -23.90 1.77 -1.53
CA ARG A 80 -23.19 2.95 -2.01
C ARG A 80 -23.95 4.23 -1.68
N LEU A 81 -23.30 5.18 -1.01
CA LEU A 81 -23.87 6.44 -0.57
C LEU A 81 -23.58 7.59 -1.53
N THR A 82 -22.31 7.80 -1.86
CA THR A 82 -21.84 8.92 -2.68
C THR A 82 -20.56 8.57 -3.43
N GLU A 83 -20.15 9.42 -4.37
CA GLU A 83 -18.94 9.27 -5.19
C GLU A 83 -18.20 10.62 -5.29
N ASP A 84 -16.86 10.54 -5.23
CA ASP A 84 -15.97 11.63 -5.64
C ASP A 84 -15.21 11.26 -6.91
N THR A 85 -15.01 12.23 -7.78
CA THR A 85 -14.15 12.08 -8.96
C THR A 85 -13.12 13.20 -9.02
N ILE A 86 -11.85 12.84 -9.02
CA ILE A 86 -10.71 13.77 -9.18
C ILE A 86 -9.99 13.44 -10.49
N PRO A 87 -10.05 14.32 -11.49
CA PRO A 87 -9.33 14.12 -12.75
C PRO A 87 -7.88 14.62 -12.66
N ASP A 88 -7.04 14.12 -13.58
CA ASP A 88 -5.73 14.66 -13.92
C ASP A 88 -4.74 14.79 -12.74
N VAL A 89 -4.72 13.85 -11.80
CA VAL A 89 -3.73 13.81 -10.72
C VAL A 89 -2.36 13.44 -11.30
N PRO A 90 -1.35 14.33 -11.23
CA PRO A 90 -0.04 14.08 -11.84
C PRO A 90 0.64 12.82 -11.25
N ALA A 91 1.54 12.21 -12.03
CA ALA A 91 2.39 11.11 -11.55
C ALA A 91 3.18 11.54 -10.31
N GLY A 92 3.20 10.72 -9.27
CA GLY A 92 3.85 10.97 -7.98
C GLY A 92 3.07 11.89 -7.03
N ALA A 93 2.06 12.62 -7.51
CA ALA A 93 1.23 13.48 -6.66
C ALA A 93 0.15 12.69 -5.91
N SER A 94 -0.31 13.23 -4.79
CA SER A 94 -1.41 12.68 -4.01
C SER A 94 -2.58 13.66 -3.88
N VAL A 95 -3.74 13.09 -3.52
CA VAL A 95 -4.93 13.83 -3.11
C VAL A 95 -5.37 13.30 -1.76
N ALA A 96 -5.55 14.22 -0.80
CA ALA A 96 -6.09 13.89 0.51
C ALA A 96 -7.62 14.06 0.50
N PHE A 97 -8.30 13.10 1.12
CA PHE A 97 -9.76 13.06 1.30
C PHE A 97 -10.06 13.15 2.79
N HIS A 98 -10.65 14.27 3.20
CA HIS A 98 -11.05 14.53 4.59
C HIS A 98 -12.56 14.31 4.70
N GLN A 99 -12.97 13.23 5.35
CA GLN A 99 -14.36 12.78 5.34
C GLN A 99 -15.32 13.70 6.09
N ASP A 100 -14.83 14.48 7.05
CA ASP A 100 -15.61 15.52 7.73
C ASP A 100 -16.06 16.65 6.78
N ASN A 101 -15.38 16.83 5.65
CA ASN A 101 -15.70 17.81 4.61
C ASN A 101 -16.42 17.22 3.40
N GLN A 102 -16.70 15.90 3.41
CA GLN A 102 -17.24 15.19 2.28
C GLN A 102 -18.74 15.43 2.11
N GLU A 103 -19.14 16.10 1.00
CA GLU A 103 -20.55 16.26 0.67
C GLU A 103 -21.21 14.89 0.35
N GLY A 104 -22.39 14.65 0.93
CA GLY A 104 -23.15 13.43 0.70
C GLY A 104 -22.90 12.31 1.72
N LEU A 105 -21.91 12.45 2.61
CA LEU A 105 -21.79 11.55 3.77
C LEU A 105 -22.68 12.07 4.92
N PRO A 106 -23.50 11.20 5.54
CA PRO A 106 -24.29 11.58 6.71
C PRO A 106 -23.40 11.80 7.94
N GLN A 107 -23.82 12.65 8.85
CA GLN A 107 -23.16 12.79 10.14
C GLN A 107 -23.19 11.45 10.89
N GLY A 108 -22.05 11.05 11.44
CA GLY A 108 -21.89 9.75 12.09
C GLY A 108 -21.78 8.59 11.09
N PHE A 109 -21.34 8.88 9.87
CA PHE A 109 -21.06 7.85 8.86
C PHE A 109 -20.05 6.83 9.39
N SER A 110 -20.39 5.55 9.23
CA SER A 110 -19.50 4.41 9.41
C SER A 110 -19.63 3.51 8.18
N GLY A 111 -18.51 3.15 7.57
CA GLY A 111 -18.52 2.38 6.34
C GLY A 111 -17.15 2.19 5.72
N SER A 112 -17.11 2.09 4.41
CA SER A 112 -15.88 1.89 3.66
C SER A 112 -15.78 2.83 2.46
N ALA A 113 -14.55 3.06 1.98
CA ALA A 113 -14.30 3.73 0.72
C ALA A 113 -13.55 2.78 -0.23
N VAL A 114 -13.91 2.83 -1.50
CA VAL A 114 -13.27 2.10 -2.59
C VAL A 114 -12.71 3.09 -3.58
N VAL A 115 -11.39 3.10 -3.76
CA VAL A 115 -10.71 3.93 -4.75
C VAL A 115 -10.50 3.14 -6.03
N THR A 116 -10.98 3.68 -7.14
CA THR A 116 -10.75 3.15 -8.49
C THR A 116 -9.93 4.18 -9.28
N SER A 117 -8.91 3.72 -10.00
CA SER A 117 -8.05 4.58 -10.81
C SER A 117 -7.68 3.90 -12.13
N ASP A 118 -7.42 4.71 -13.16
CA ASP A 118 -6.86 4.28 -14.45
C ASP A 118 -5.32 4.15 -14.41
N GLN A 119 -4.69 4.54 -13.31
CA GLN A 119 -3.27 4.33 -13.01
C GLN A 119 -3.10 3.54 -11.71
N SER A 120 -1.91 3.00 -11.46
CA SER A 120 -1.58 2.40 -10.16
C SER A 120 -1.64 3.45 -9.06
N VAL A 121 -2.17 3.08 -7.89
CA VAL A 121 -2.29 3.97 -6.74
C VAL A 121 -1.85 3.31 -5.45
N ARG A 122 -1.43 4.13 -4.48
CA ARG A 122 -1.20 3.74 -3.10
C ARG A 122 -2.00 4.66 -2.18
N THR A 123 -2.46 4.11 -1.09
CA THR A 123 -3.33 4.82 -0.15
C THR A 123 -2.80 4.67 1.26
N VAL A 124 -2.84 5.75 2.01
CA VAL A 124 -2.58 5.80 3.46
C VAL A 124 -3.82 6.34 4.15
N ILE A 125 -4.15 5.74 5.28
CA ILE A 125 -5.28 6.10 6.13
C ILE A 125 -4.72 6.75 7.39
N LEU A 126 -5.33 7.85 7.82
CA LEU A 126 -5.08 8.51 9.09
C LEU A 126 -6.40 8.57 9.86
N LYS A 127 -6.48 7.84 10.96
CA LYS A 127 -7.60 7.89 11.90
C LYS A 127 -7.30 8.85 13.03
N GLN A 128 -8.29 9.62 13.43
CA GLN A 128 -8.22 10.59 14.52
C GLN A 128 -9.42 10.39 15.44
N ILE A 129 -9.19 10.41 16.75
CA ILE A 129 -10.21 10.28 17.76
C ILE A 129 -10.15 11.51 18.67
N ASP A 130 -11.13 12.40 18.55
CA ASP A 130 -11.26 13.57 19.43
C ASP A 130 -11.95 13.14 20.72
N LYS A 131 -11.18 13.14 21.82
CA LYS A 131 -11.65 12.82 23.18
C LYS A 131 -12.20 14.05 23.90
N GLY A 132 -12.28 15.18 23.20
CA GLY A 132 -12.68 16.47 23.77
C GLY A 132 -11.58 17.19 24.53
N ASN A 133 -11.81 18.48 24.84
CA ASN A 133 -10.87 19.33 25.57
C ASN A 133 -9.47 19.46 24.94
N GLY A 134 -9.35 19.30 23.63
CA GLY A 134 -8.08 19.38 22.91
C GLY A 134 -7.20 18.13 23.05
N VAL A 135 -7.76 17.00 23.49
CA VAL A 135 -7.10 15.69 23.55
C VAL A 135 -7.44 14.93 22.28
N LEU A 136 -6.42 14.58 21.50
CA LEU A 136 -6.55 13.85 20.26
C LEU A 136 -5.72 12.56 20.32
N SER A 137 -6.24 11.50 19.74
CA SER A 137 -5.49 10.27 19.45
C SER A 137 -5.43 10.07 17.96
N ALA A 138 -4.31 9.55 17.43
CA ALA A 138 -4.17 9.28 16.02
C ALA A 138 -3.51 7.91 15.75
N GLY A 139 -3.88 7.29 14.63
CA GLY A 139 -3.27 6.07 14.13
C GLY A 139 -3.18 6.10 12.62
N GLY A 140 -2.07 5.65 12.07
CA GLY A 140 -1.84 5.57 10.65
C GLY A 140 -1.80 4.11 10.16
N ASP A 141 -2.29 3.88 8.96
CA ASP A 141 -2.28 2.56 8.33
C ASP A 141 -2.17 2.66 6.81
N ASP A 142 -1.75 1.57 6.21
CA ASP A 142 -1.68 1.43 4.76
C ASP A 142 -3.04 1.01 4.21
N GLY A 143 -3.46 1.61 3.11
CA GLY A 143 -4.64 1.15 2.39
C GLY A 143 -4.41 -0.21 1.73
N VAL A 144 -5.43 -1.05 1.73
CA VAL A 144 -5.37 -2.40 1.16
C VAL A 144 -5.59 -2.33 -0.35
N THR A 145 -4.62 -2.79 -1.13
CA THR A 145 -4.66 -2.76 -2.61
C THR A 145 -5.26 -4.02 -3.23
N ARG A 146 -5.32 -5.10 -2.47
CA ARG A 146 -5.91 -6.39 -2.89
C ARG A 146 -6.50 -7.14 -1.71
N GLY A 147 -7.43 -8.04 -1.96
CA GLY A 147 -7.92 -8.97 -0.95
C GLY A 147 -7.06 -10.23 -0.83
N PHE A 148 -7.34 -11.00 0.20
CA PHE A 148 -6.67 -12.26 0.50
C PHE A 148 -7.67 -13.33 0.92
N SER A 149 -7.28 -14.60 0.84
CA SER A 149 -8.05 -15.72 1.39
C SER A 149 -7.78 -15.97 2.88
N LYS A 150 -6.66 -15.47 3.37
CA LYS A 150 -6.22 -15.62 4.75
C LYS A 150 -5.53 -14.33 5.22
N ILE A 151 -5.82 -13.91 6.45
CA ILE A 151 -5.25 -12.71 7.06
C ILE A 151 -4.67 -13.06 8.43
N TYR A 152 -3.46 -12.59 8.68
CA TYR A 152 -2.74 -12.73 9.93
C TYR A 152 -2.73 -11.41 10.68
N LEU A 153 -3.09 -11.46 11.94
CA LEU A 153 -3.15 -10.35 12.87
C LEU A 153 -2.30 -10.70 14.09
N PRO A 154 -0.99 -10.38 14.06
CA PRO A 154 -0.05 -10.82 15.11
C PRO A 154 -0.28 -10.16 16.47
N LEU A 155 -1.04 -9.07 16.55
CA LEU A 155 -1.26 -8.33 17.79
C LEU A 155 -2.75 -8.18 18.08
N ILE A 156 -3.24 -8.95 19.05
CA ILE A 156 -4.61 -8.86 19.58
C ILE A 156 -4.56 -8.71 21.09
N TYR A 157 -5.27 -7.71 21.59
CA TYR A 157 -5.51 -7.50 23.03
C TYR A 157 -6.99 -7.61 23.35
N SER A 158 -7.31 -8.21 24.48
CA SER A 158 -8.63 -8.10 25.11
C SER A 158 -8.43 -7.91 26.61
N ARG A 159 -8.80 -6.72 27.09
CA ARG A 159 -8.65 -6.34 28.52
C ARG A 159 -7.27 -6.68 29.06
N TYR A 160 -6.23 -6.33 28.27
CA TYR A 160 -4.85 -6.65 28.57
C TYR A 160 -4.19 -5.57 29.43
N GLY A 161 -3.25 -6.00 30.28
CA GLY A 161 -2.49 -5.16 31.20
C GLY A 161 -3.10 -5.05 32.59
N PRO A 162 -2.38 -4.45 33.55
CA PRO A 162 -2.79 -4.42 34.96
C PRO A 162 -4.08 -3.63 35.23
N ASP A 163 -4.44 -2.71 34.35
CA ASP A 163 -5.66 -1.90 34.39
C ASP A 163 -6.74 -2.40 33.41
N GLU A 164 -6.52 -3.55 32.77
CA GLU A 164 -7.38 -4.15 31.74
C GLU A 164 -7.74 -3.17 30.61
N GLY A 165 -6.88 -2.18 30.38
CA GLY A 165 -7.20 -1.05 29.49
C GLY A 165 -6.89 -1.30 28.02
N TRP A 166 -5.94 -2.17 27.68
CA TRP A 166 -5.54 -2.43 26.30
C TRP A 166 -6.51 -3.37 25.61
N ASN A 167 -6.99 -2.96 24.45
CA ASN A 167 -7.93 -3.69 23.63
C ASN A 167 -7.59 -3.51 22.15
N THR A 168 -8.15 -4.38 21.31
CA THR A 168 -8.13 -4.24 19.86
C THR A 168 -9.54 -4.31 19.30
N ARG A 169 -9.73 -3.63 18.17
CA ARG A 169 -10.94 -3.70 17.34
C ARG A 169 -10.54 -4.17 15.95
N LEU A 170 -11.08 -5.31 15.55
CA LEU A 170 -10.96 -5.82 14.18
C LEU A 170 -12.02 -5.17 13.30
N ILE A 171 -11.60 -4.75 12.12
CA ILE A 171 -12.41 -4.26 11.03
C ILE A 171 -12.09 -5.12 9.82
N LEU A 172 -12.97 -6.07 9.51
CA LEU A 172 -12.83 -7.02 8.41
C LEU A 172 -13.77 -6.65 7.29
N GLN A 173 -13.24 -6.37 6.11
CA GLN A 173 -14.02 -6.04 4.92
C GLN A 173 -13.98 -7.18 3.90
N ASN A 174 -15.15 -7.48 3.32
CA ASN A 174 -15.25 -8.22 2.08
C ASN A 174 -15.20 -7.25 0.91
N ILE A 175 -14.08 -7.23 0.19
CA ILE A 175 -13.87 -6.30 -0.94
C ILE A 175 -14.47 -6.76 -2.26
N SER A 176 -15.10 -7.94 -2.31
CA SER A 176 -15.83 -8.41 -3.50
C SER A 176 -17.07 -7.58 -3.74
N SER A 177 -17.38 -7.30 -4.99
CA SER A 177 -18.64 -6.62 -5.39
C SER A 177 -19.85 -7.55 -5.49
N GLY A 178 -19.65 -8.88 -5.42
CA GLY A 178 -20.74 -9.82 -5.66
C GLY A 178 -20.66 -11.14 -4.88
N ALA A 179 -19.50 -11.48 -4.31
CA ALA A 179 -19.30 -12.73 -3.57
C ALA A 179 -19.43 -12.51 -2.06
N THR A 180 -20.21 -13.33 -1.40
CA THR A 180 -20.27 -13.39 0.06
C THR A 180 -19.09 -14.18 0.61
N ALA A 181 -18.44 -13.68 1.67
CA ALA A 181 -17.40 -14.39 2.40
C ALA A 181 -17.96 -15.12 3.61
N CYS A 182 -17.55 -16.38 3.79
CA CYS A 182 -17.73 -17.12 5.03
C CYS A 182 -16.36 -17.22 5.71
N VAL A 183 -16.16 -16.65 6.89
CA VAL A 183 -14.87 -16.59 7.54
C VAL A 183 -14.83 -17.36 8.84
N ARG A 184 -13.67 -17.95 9.12
CA ARG A 184 -13.33 -18.55 10.41
C ARG A 184 -12.23 -17.72 11.06
N MET A 185 -12.38 -17.42 12.33
CA MET A 185 -11.42 -16.68 13.14
C MET A 185 -10.80 -17.60 14.17
N THR A 186 -9.48 -17.71 14.20
CA THR A 186 -8.75 -18.55 15.16
C THR A 186 -7.82 -17.69 16.00
N TYR A 187 -8.15 -17.55 17.28
CA TYR A 187 -7.36 -16.82 18.27
C TYR A 187 -6.36 -17.74 18.95
N ARG A 188 -5.12 -17.27 19.13
CA ARG A 188 -4.06 -17.97 19.84
C ARG A 188 -3.50 -17.09 20.95
N ASN A 189 -3.24 -17.71 22.11
CA ASN A 189 -2.66 -17.04 23.27
C ASN A 189 -1.14 -16.94 23.19
N GLU A 190 -0.49 -16.42 24.24
CA GLU A 190 0.97 -16.25 24.33
C GLU A 190 1.75 -17.56 24.19
N GLU A 191 1.16 -18.71 24.61
CA GLU A 191 1.77 -20.03 24.45
C GLU A 191 1.50 -20.64 23.07
N GLY A 192 0.86 -19.90 22.15
CA GLY A 192 0.48 -20.36 20.83
C GLY A 192 -0.70 -21.34 20.79
N GLN A 193 -1.34 -21.58 21.94
CA GLN A 193 -2.50 -22.49 22.04
C GLN A 193 -3.75 -21.78 21.49
N VAL A 194 -4.63 -22.56 20.86
CA VAL A 194 -5.94 -22.04 20.41
C VAL A 194 -6.77 -21.69 21.63
N ALA A 195 -7.02 -20.39 21.80
CA ALA A 195 -7.87 -19.85 22.88
C ALA A 195 -9.33 -19.81 22.51
N LEU A 196 -9.63 -19.51 21.23
CA LEU A 196 -10.98 -19.39 20.71
C LEU A 196 -11.00 -19.67 19.21
N VAL A 197 -12.06 -20.30 18.72
CA VAL A 197 -12.40 -20.38 17.29
C VAL A 197 -13.82 -19.85 17.11
N GLU A 198 -14.00 -18.90 16.21
CA GLU A 198 -15.30 -18.36 15.85
C GLU A 198 -15.66 -18.65 14.37
N PRO A 199 -16.88 -19.07 14.08
CA PRO A 199 -17.89 -19.50 15.05
C PRO A 199 -17.47 -20.78 15.77
N GLY A 200 -17.78 -20.86 17.08
CA GLY A 200 -17.47 -22.04 17.90
C GLY A 200 -18.18 -23.31 17.40
N ALA A 201 -17.70 -24.49 17.84
CA ALA A 201 -18.33 -25.77 17.57
C ALA A 201 -19.75 -25.78 18.17
N GLY A 202 -20.79 -25.67 17.34
CA GLY A 202 -22.19 -25.58 17.75
C GLY A 202 -22.84 -24.22 17.43
N GLY A 203 -22.11 -23.27 16.83
CA GLY A 203 -22.69 -22.06 16.23
C GLY A 203 -23.77 -22.42 15.21
N GLN A 204 -24.85 -21.66 15.16
CA GLN A 204 -25.89 -21.89 14.15
C GLN A 204 -25.28 -21.71 12.75
N LEU A 205 -25.30 -22.81 11.97
CA LEU A 205 -24.92 -22.77 10.57
C LEU A 205 -25.87 -21.78 9.87
N GLN A 206 -25.29 -20.70 9.34
CA GLN A 206 -26.07 -19.79 8.50
C GLN A 206 -26.31 -20.47 7.16
N PRO A 207 -27.52 -20.33 6.56
CA PRO A 207 -27.81 -20.97 5.26
C PRO A 207 -26.83 -20.63 4.15
N GLN A 208 -26.20 -19.45 4.24
CA GLN A 208 -25.21 -18.93 3.30
C GLN A 208 -23.77 -19.38 3.64
N CYS A 209 -23.53 -19.92 4.84
CA CYS A 209 -22.27 -20.49 5.28
C CYS A 209 -22.45 -21.92 5.76
N PRO A 210 -22.77 -22.89 4.86
CA PRO A 210 -23.18 -24.25 5.22
C PRO A 210 -22.08 -25.06 5.91
N GLN A 211 -20.83 -24.64 5.79
CA GLN A 211 -19.66 -25.31 6.46
C GLN A 211 -19.31 -24.67 7.81
N GLY A 212 -20.13 -23.74 8.30
CA GLY A 212 -19.82 -22.92 9.45
C GLY A 212 -18.88 -21.77 9.07
N GLY A 213 -19.13 -20.60 9.58
CA GLY A 213 -18.37 -19.38 9.32
C GLY A 213 -19.21 -18.19 9.72
N LEU A 214 -18.55 -17.07 9.97
CA LEU A 214 -19.21 -15.78 10.08
C LEU A 214 -19.43 -15.24 8.68
N LEU A 215 -20.64 -14.76 8.43
CA LEU A 215 -21.02 -14.21 7.15
C LEU A 215 -20.53 -12.76 7.04
N VAL A 216 -19.82 -12.45 5.95
CA VAL A 216 -19.48 -11.07 5.54
C VAL A 216 -20.02 -10.88 4.13
N ALA A 217 -21.08 -10.10 3.97
CA ALA A 217 -21.69 -9.89 2.66
C ALA A 217 -20.74 -9.15 1.71
N ALA A 218 -21.02 -9.20 0.41
CA ALA A 218 -20.24 -8.49 -0.59
C ALA A 218 -20.22 -6.98 -0.30
N GLY A 219 -19.04 -6.38 -0.30
CA GLY A 219 -18.83 -4.95 -0.03
C GLY A 219 -19.02 -4.52 1.43
N SER A 220 -19.50 -5.43 2.31
CA SER A 220 -19.77 -5.10 3.71
C SER A 220 -18.57 -5.23 4.63
N VAL A 221 -18.73 -4.73 5.85
CA VAL A 221 -17.73 -4.74 6.92
C VAL A 221 -18.26 -5.54 8.09
N LEU A 222 -17.40 -6.37 8.69
CA LEU A 222 -17.61 -7.00 9.99
C LEU A 222 -16.67 -6.31 10.99
N GLU A 223 -17.26 -5.70 12.02
CA GLU A 223 -16.52 -5.07 13.11
C GLU A 223 -16.63 -5.92 14.37
N GLN A 224 -15.50 -6.10 15.07
CA GLN A 224 -15.44 -6.87 16.31
C GLN A 224 -14.51 -6.21 17.33
N ASP A 225 -15.09 -5.67 18.38
CA ASP A 225 -14.35 -5.10 19.51
C ASP A 225 -14.04 -6.19 20.55
N HIS A 226 -12.75 -6.45 20.76
CA HIS A 226 -12.30 -7.48 21.70
C HIS A 226 -12.52 -7.11 23.17
N ALA A 227 -12.77 -5.82 23.50
CA ALA A 227 -13.22 -5.43 24.85
C ALA A 227 -14.57 -6.05 25.21
N GLU A 228 -15.46 -6.22 24.22
CA GLU A 228 -16.81 -6.75 24.39
C GLU A 228 -16.85 -8.29 24.42
N MET A 229 -15.75 -8.96 24.09
CA MET A 229 -15.65 -10.42 24.08
C MET A 229 -15.43 -11.03 25.47
N ALA A 230 -15.90 -10.35 26.52
CA ALA A 230 -15.85 -10.86 27.91
C ALA A 230 -16.66 -12.17 28.01
N GLY A 231 -15.98 -13.28 28.27
CA GLY A 231 -16.59 -14.62 28.34
C GLY A 231 -16.24 -15.52 27.15
N SER A 232 -15.83 -14.96 26.01
CA SER A 232 -15.28 -15.70 24.88
C SER A 232 -13.76 -15.74 24.92
N LEU A 233 -13.10 -14.60 25.12
CA LEU A 233 -11.66 -14.51 25.37
C LEU A 233 -11.38 -14.36 26.87
N PRO A 234 -10.30 -14.97 27.39
CA PRO A 234 -9.89 -14.82 28.79
C PRO A 234 -9.56 -13.35 29.09
N ALA A 235 -9.69 -12.97 30.36
CA ALA A 235 -9.17 -11.69 30.83
C ALA A 235 -7.66 -11.62 30.66
N ASN A 236 -7.12 -10.41 30.43
CA ASN A 236 -5.70 -10.18 30.19
C ASN A 236 -5.15 -10.95 28.97
N PHE A 237 -6.00 -11.08 27.92
CA PHE A 237 -5.59 -11.76 26.70
C PHE A 237 -4.62 -10.91 25.86
N GLN A 238 -3.51 -11.50 25.51
CA GLN A 238 -2.59 -11.06 24.47
C GLN A 238 -2.31 -12.24 23.55
N GLY A 239 -2.31 -12.01 22.24
CA GLY A 239 -2.11 -13.11 21.31
C GLY A 239 -2.23 -12.67 19.86
N SER A 240 -2.55 -13.62 19.00
CA SER A 240 -2.77 -13.42 17.56
C SER A 240 -4.13 -13.92 17.13
N LEU A 241 -4.55 -13.45 15.96
CA LEU A 241 -5.76 -13.90 15.26
C LEU A 241 -5.40 -14.23 13.81
N VAL A 242 -5.93 -15.35 13.34
CA VAL A 242 -5.94 -15.71 11.92
C VAL A 242 -7.37 -15.75 11.43
N VAL A 243 -7.66 -15.00 10.37
CA VAL A 243 -8.96 -14.99 9.68
C VAL A 243 -8.79 -15.77 8.38
N GLU A 244 -9.62 -16.79 8.16
CA GLU A 244 -9.54 -17.65 6.97
C GLU A 244 -10.89 -17.69 6.26
N LEU A 245 -10.86 -17.62 4.92
CA LEU A 245 -12.03 -17.87 4.10
C LEU A 245 -12.37 -19.36 4.14
N VAL A 246 -13.60 -19.70 4.50
CA VAL A 246 -14.11 -21.07 4.51
C VAL A 246 -14.78 -21.36 3.17
N THR A 247 -14.13 -22.16 2.31
CA THR A 247 -14.68 -22.56 1.01
C THR A 247 -15.41 -23.89 1.11
N GLY A 248 -16.53 -24.04 0.35
CA GLY A 248 -17.23 -25.30 0.24
C GLY A 248 -16.50 -26.29 -0.67
N GLU A 249 -16.71 -27.60 -0.47
CA GLU A 249 -16.02 -28.66 -1.24
C GLU A 249 -16.37 -28.70 -2.75
N GLU A 250 -17.34 -27.95 -3.24
CA GLU A 250 -17.83 -28.01 -4.61
C GLU A 250 -17.82 -26.70 -5.40
N GLU A 251 -17.39 -25.59 -4.84
CA GLU A 251 -17.37 -24.32 -5.59
C GLU A 251 -16.02 -24.13 -6.29
N SER A 252 -16.12 -24.10 -7.62
CA SER A 252 -15.05 -23.58 -8.48
C SER A 252 -14.58 -22.23 -7.95
N VAL A 253 -13.29 -22.14 -7.68
CA VAL A 253 -12.57 -20.98 -7.16
C VAL A 253 -12.85 -19.76 -8.06
N VAL A 254 -13.88 -18.99 -7.72
CA VAL A 254 -14.11 -17.68 -8.30
C VAL A 254 -13.75 -16.69 -7.21
N ASP A 255 -12.61 -16.02 -7.39
CA ASP A 255 -12.10 -14.92 -6.57
C ASP A 255 -12.00 -15.22 -5.05
N THR A 256 -11.00 -16.00 -4.66
CA THR A 256 -10.70 -16.29 -3.25
C THR A 256 -9.99 -15.15 -2.51
N GLN A 257 -9.67 -14.05 -3.19
CA GLN A 257 -8.91 -12.92 -2.65
C GLN A 257 -9.85 -11.75 -2.34
N ILE A 258 -10.72 -11.94 -1.35
CA ILE A 258 -11.81 -10.98 -1.06
C ILE A 258 -11.78 -10.36 0.33
N LEU A 259 -10.84 -10.77 1.20
CA LEU A 259 -10.76 -10.27 2.56
C LEU A 259 -9.67 -9.20 2.68
N ALA A 260 -10.00 -8.12 3.38
CA ALA A 260 -9.09 -7.10 3.86
C ALA A 260 -9.39 -6.80 5.33
N ALA A 261 -8.38 -6.46 6.11
CA ALA A 261 -8.57 -6.15 7.52
C ALA A 261 -7.68 -4.99 7.98
N THR A 262 -8.22 -4.22 8.91
CA THR A 262 -7.50 -3.22 9.71
C THR A 262 -7.77 -3.52 11.18
N VAL A 263 -6.80 -3.27 12.05
CA VAL A 263 -6.90 -3.45 13.50
C VAL A 263 -6.55 -2.15 14.19
N ASP A 264 -7.48 -1.66 14.98
CA ASP A 264 -7.22 -0.58 15.93
C ASP A 264 -6.74 -1.18 17.24
N VAL A 265 -5.66 -0.62 17.79
CA VAL A 265 -5.12 -0.93 19.11
C VAL A 265 -5.32 0.30 19.99
N TYR A 266 -6.02 0.15 21.09
CA TYR A 266 -6.38 1.29 21.92
C TYR A 266 -6.35 0.99 23.40
N HIS A 267 -6.21 2.05 24.20
CA HIS A 267 -6.34 1.99 25.65
C HIS A 267 -7.64 2.66 26.09
N SER A 268 -8.53 1.93 26.79
CA SER A 268 -9.86 2.41 27.14
C SER A 268 -9.89 3.64 28.06
N GLN A 269 -8.79 3.91 28.80
CA GLN A 269 -8.71 4.97 29.81
C GLN A 269 -7.67 6.06 29.47
N ARG A 270 -6.85 5.86 28.40
CA ARG A 270 -5.76 6.77 28.01
C ARG A 270 -5.98 7.24 26.59
N ALA A 271 -5.12 8.15 26.13
CA ALA A 271 -5.13 8.59 24.74
C ALA A 271 -4.44 7.63 23.79
N SER A 272 -3.74 6.60 24.29
CA SER A 272 -2.97 5.67 23.48
C SER A 272 -3.83 4.97 22.42
N PHE A 273 -3.44 5.14 21.16
CA PHE A 273 -4.15 4.61 20.01
C PHE A 273 -3.18 4.33 18.86
N ALA A 274 -3.37 3.25 18.16
CA ALA A 274 -2.68 2.95 16.93
C ALA A 274 -3.58 2.15 16.00
N THR A 275 -3.26 2.11 14.72
CA THR A 275 -3.88 1.21 13.77
C THR A 275 -2.82 0.48 12.95
N TYR A 276 -3.11 -0.74 12.51
CA TYR A 276 -2.25 -1.49 11.60
C TYR A 276 -3.07 -2.38 10.66
N ARG A 277 -2.52 -2.61 9.48
CA ARG A 277 -3.12 -3.45 8.44
C ARG A 277 -3.00 -4.95 8.77
N GLY A 278 -4.06 -5.71 8.52
CA GLY A 278 -3.98 -7.17 8.49
C GLY A 278 -3.05 -7.64 7.36
N LEU A 279 -2.17 -8.58 7.69
CA LEU A 279 -1.19 -9.12 6.76
C LEU A 279 -1.78 -10.33 6.04
N GLY A 280 -2.00 -10.18 4.74
CA GLY A 280 -2.70 -11.17 3.95
C GLY A 280 -1.79 -12.24 3.35
N TRP A 281 -2.36 -13.43 3.12
CA TRP A 281 -1.71 -14.54 2.45
C TRP A 281 -2.70 -15.34 1.60
N SER A 282 -2.28 -15.72 0.41
CA SER A 282 -3.04 -16.58 -0.49
C SER A 282 -2.23 -17.85 -0.77
N PRO A 283 -2.48 -18.96 -0.03
CA PRO A 283 -1.67 -20.17 -0.12
C PRO A 283 -1.64 -20.80 -1.51
N SER A 284 -2.74 -20.72 -2.25
CA SER A 284 -2.85 -21.29 -3.62
C SER A 284 -1.89 -20.64 -4.61
N GLU A 285 -1.52 -19.39 -4.37
CA GLU A 285 -0.65 -18.59 -5.24
C GLU A 285 0.76 -18.42 -4.65
N GLY A 286 0.94 -18.68 -3.34
CA GLY A 286 2.18 -18.44 -2.63
C GLY A 286 2.54 -16.95 -2.55
N VAL A 287 1.54 -16.07 -2.61
CA VAL A 287 1.73 -14.61 -2.61
C VAL A 287 1.01 -13.96 -1.45
N GLY A 288 1.55 -12.87 -0.95
CA GLY A 288 0.97 -12.12 0.14
C GLY A 288 1.95 -11.13 0.76
N ASP A 289 1.55 -10.61 1.92
CA ASP A 289 2.34 -9.66 2.71
C ASP A 289 3.33 -10.39 3.65
N LEU A 290 3.23 -11.72 3.79
CA LEU A 290 4.15 -12.51 4.59
C LEU A 290 5.45 -12.75 3.81
N SER A 291 6.58 -12.76 4.51
CA SER A 291 7.89 -12.86 3.87
C SER A 291 8.88 -13.59 4.75
N THR A 292 9.87 -14.25 4.12
CA THR A 292 11.05 -14.78 4.81
C THR A 292 12.10 -13.70 5.11
N GLY A 293 11.94 -12.51 4.54
CA GLY A 293 12.75 -11.33 4.82
C GLY A 293 11.86 -10.14 5.14
N VAL A 294 12.01 -9.54 6.33
CA VAL A 294 11.21 -8.40 6.78
C VAL A 294 12.12 -7.31 7.33
N TYR A 295 11.83 -6.05 6.99
CA TYR A 295 12.55 -4.89 7.49
C TYR A 295 11.69 -4.09 8.46
N LEU A 296 12.30 -3.66 9.57
CA LEU A 296 11.75 -2.71 10.53
C LEU A 296 12.66 -1.48 10.54
N PRO A 297 12.29 -0.40 9.82
CA PRO A 297 13.17 0.76 9.67
C PRO A 297 13.45 1.52 10.98
N LEU A 298 12.60 1.37 12.00
CA LEU A 298 12.73 2.03 13.29
C LEU A 298 12.59 1.03 14.43
N VAL A 299 13.66 0.83 15.17
CA VAL A 299 13.68 0.01 16.39
C VAL A 299 14.41 0.76 17.50
N HIS A 300 13.76 0.86 18.65
CA HIS A 300 14.27 1.51 19.84
C HIS A 300 14.42 0.55 21.02
N LYS A 301 15.46 0.78 21.82
CA LYS A 301 15.59 0.25 23.18
C LYS A 301 15.98 1.36 24.12
N ASN A 302 15.09 1.70 25.04
CA ASN A 302 15.32 2.77 26.03
C ASN A 302 15.91 4.04 25.39
N ALA A 303 15.42 4.41 24.19
CA ALA A 303 15.96 5.51 23.40
C ALA A 303 15.34 6.86 23.80
N GLY A 304 15.95 7.95 23.30
CA GLY A 304 15.49 9.32 23.53
C GLY A 304 15.79 9.84 24.93
N GLU A 305 15.32 11.05 25.21
CA GLU A 305 15.50 11.72 26.50
C GLU A 305 14.76 10.95 27.60
N GLY A 306 15.46 10.57 28.65
CA GLY A 306 14.92 9.76 29.73
C GLY A 306 14.76 8.26 29.43
N GLY A 307 15.15 7.79 28.24
CA GLY A 307 15.13 6.36 27.90
C GLY A 307 13.72 5.78 27.71
N GLY A 308 12.76 6.58 27.27
CA GLY A 308 11.35 6.21 27.21
C GLY A 308 10.92 5.40 25.98
N TRP A 309 11.59 5.57 24.84
CA TRP A 309 11.19 4.94 23.60
C TRP A 309 11.61 3.48 23.52
N ASN A 310 10.64 2.61 23.28
CA ASN A 310 10.84 1.18 23.12
C ASN A 310 10.02 0.63 21.94
N THR A 311 10.55 -0.40 21.29
CA THR A 311 9.86 -1.16 20.23
C THR A 311 9.66 -2.58 20.72
N ARG A 312 8.47 -3.15 20.45
CA ARG A 312 8.20 -4.59 20.48
C ARG A 312 7.72 -5.02 19.13
N PHE A 313 8.01 -6.23 18.71
CA PHE A 313 7.42 -6.78 17.52
C PHE A 313 6.84 -8.17 17.73
N PHE A 314 5.73 -8.39 17.07
CA PHE A 314 4.87 -9.55 17.17
C PHE A 314 4.98 -10.32 15.87
N VAL A 315 5.24 -11.60 15.95
CA VAL A 315 5.53 -12.45 14.81
C VAL A 315 4.59 -13.64 14.78
N SER A 316 3.98 -13.88 13.61
CA SER A 316 3.16 -15.06 13.35
C SER A 316 3.70 -15.78 12.11
N PRO A 317 4.20 -17.03 12.22
CA PRO A 317 4.55 -17.84 11.07
C PRO A 317 3.32 -18.15 10.19
N VAL A 318 3.56 -18.37 8.90
CA VAL A 318 2.50 -18.75 7.94
C VAL A 318 1.89 -20.10 8.28
N ASP A 319 2.70 -21.06 8.71
CA ASP A 319 2.26 -22.36 9.22
C ASP A 319 2.45 -22.42 10.75
N PRO A 320 1.36 -22.45 11.53
CA PRO A 320 1.47 -22.56 12.98
C PRO A 320 1.93 -23.92 13.46
N ALA A 321 2.05 -24.93 12.59
CA ALA A 321 2.58 -26.26 12.93
C ALA A 321 4.11 -26.35 12.82
N GLU A 322 4.72 -25.47 12.03
CA GLU A 322 6.16 -25.42 11.79
C GLU A 322 6.78 -24.23 12.53
N PRO A 323 7.78 -24.43 13.40
CA PRO A 323 8.50 -23.34 14.05
C PRO A 323 9.30 -22.52 13.05
N ALA A 324 9.20 -21.20 13.09
CA ALA A 324 10.02 -20.29 12.31
C ALA A 324 11.33 -19.96 13.06
N GLU A 325 12.47 -20.21 12.45
CA GLU A 325 13.78 -19.80 12.97
C GLU A 325 14.14 -18.40 12.46
N LEU A 326 14.17 -17.43 13.36
CA LEU A 326 14.44 -16.03 13.03
C LEU A 326 15.91 -15.70 13.28
N THR A 327 16.56 -15.10 12.29
CA THR A 327 17.82 -14.38 12.47
C THR A 327 17.56 -12.88 12.38
N LEU A 328 17.88 -12.15 13.44
CA LEU A 328 17.63 -10.74 13.64
C LEU A 328 18.95 -9.98 13.46
N PHE A 329 19.00 -9.05 12.51
CA PHE A 329 20.16 -8.20 12.26
C PHE A 329 19.83 -6.77 12.64
N TYR A 330 20.17 -6.37 13.88
CA TYR A 330 20.09 -4.98 14.31
C TYR A 330 21.23 -4.18 13.71
N CYS A 331 20.98 -2.99 13.17
CA CYS A 331 22.01 -2.17 12.57
C CYS A 331 21.84 -0.67 12.83
N CYS A 332 22.87 0.03 12.39
CA CYS A 332 22.81 1.44 12.05
C CYS A 332 22.83 2.40 13.27
N ASP A 333 23.19 1.88 14.44
CA ASP A 333 23.48 2.70 15.65
C ASP A 333 24.97 2.57 16.01
N SER A 334 25.63 3.69 16.20
CA SER A 334 27.05 3.77 16.57
C SER A 334 27.40 3.12 17.93
N ARG A 335 26.38 2.88 18.78
CA ARG A 335 26.52 2.22 20.09
C ARG A 335 26.65 0.71 20.00
N LEU A 336 26.34 0.11 18.81
CA LEU A 336 26.50 -1.33 18.62
C LEU A 336 27.96 -1.76 18.75
N PRO A 337 28.23 -3.00 19.22
CA PRO A 337 29.56 -3.53 19.31
C PRO A 337 30.32 -3.43 17.97
N GLY A 338 31.54 -2.90 18.00
CA GLY A 338 32.35 -2.68 16.79
C GLY A 338 32.20 -1.30 16.14
N GLY A 339 31.47 -0.34 16.77
CA GLY A 339 31.42 1.05 16.36
C GLY A 339 30.51 1.31 15.15
N GLY A 340 29.30 0.75 15.15
CA GLY A 340 28.27 0.99 14.11
C GLY A 340 28.03 -0.17 13.15
N GLY A 341 28.54 -1.37 13.49
CA GLY A 341 28.26 -2.60 12.75
C GLY A 341 26.82 -3.12 12.92
N SER A 342 26.63 -4.38 12.63
CA SER A 342 25.38 -5.12 12.90
C SER A 342 25.53 -6.03 14.12
N LEU A 343 24.43 -6.23 14.83
CA LEU A 343 24.31 -7.19 15.92
C LEU A 343 23.35 -8.30 15.49
N GLU A 344 23.85 -9.54 15.43
CA GLU A 344 23.05 -10.71 15.10
C GLU A 344 22.45 -11.35 16.35
N ARG A 345 21.19 -11.74 16.28
CA ARG A 345 20.46 -12.54 17.26
C ARG A 345 19.68 -13.63 16.57
N LYS A 346 19.48 -14.76 17.26
CA LYS A 346 18.63 -15.85 16.79
C LYS A 346 17.56 -16.15 17.82
N THR A 347 16.37 -16.42 17.35
CA THR A 347 15.23 -16.85 18.16
C THR A 347 14.32 -17.73 17.33
N THR A 348 13.50 -18.54 17.99
CA THR A 348 12.52 -19.42 17.34
C THR A 348 11.12 -19.01 17.77
N VAL A 349 10.21 -18.89 16.81
CA VAL A 349 8.79 -18.64 17.04
C VAL A 349 8.01 -19.85 16.57
N THR A 350 7.25 -20.49 17.47
CA THR A 350 6.51 -21.72 17.13
C THR A 350 5.21 -21.47 16.42
N THR A 351 4.30 -20.69 17.01
CA THR A 351 2.98 -20.37 16.41
C THR A 351 2.71 -18.88 16.40
N TRP A 352 3.26 -18.20 17.39
CA TRP A 352 3.20 -16.79 17.64
C TRP A 352 4.27 -16.41 18.66
N GLY A 353 4.81 -15.23 18.60
CA GLY A 353 5.82 -14.79 19.56
C GLY A 353 6.03 -13.28 19.59
N ILE A 354 6.58 -12.83 20.72
CA ILE A 354 6.98 -11.45 20.94
C ILE A 354 8.49 -11.39 20.97
N VAL A 355 9.07 -10.43 20.25
CA VAL A 355 10.47 -10.05 20.43
C VAL A 355 10.50 -8.66 21.03
N ASP A 356 11.13 -8.56 22.21
CA ASP A 356 11.26 -7.32 22.98
C ASP A 356 12.73 -6.90 23.07
N PRO A 357 13.19 -5.96 22.23
CA PRO A 357 14.55 -5.42 22.29
C PRO A 357 14.95 -4.89 23.67
N ALA A 358 13.98 -4.39 24.47
CA ALA A 358 14.26 -3.92 25.83
C ALA A 358 14.81 -4.99 26.75
N GLN A 359 14.49 -6.27 26.48
CA GLN A 359 14.96 -7.42 27.23
C GLN A 359 16.29 -8.00 26.71
N ASP A 360 16.79 -7.59 25.53
CA ASP A 360 18.07 -8.07 25.01
C ASP A 360 19.24 -7.37 25.69
N ALA A 361 19.90 -8.07 26.62
CA ALA A 361 21.04 -7.52 27.34
C ALA A 361 22.26 -7.19 26.44
N GLY A 362 22.33 -7.73 25.24
CA GLY A 362 23.40 -7.44 24.27
C GLY A 362 23.12 -6.25 23.37
N LEU A 363 21.90 -5.73 23.39
CA LEU A 363 21.56 -4.49 22.71
C LEU A 363 21.74 -3.32 23.69
N PRO A 364 22.50 -2.26 23.35
CA PRO A 364 22.79 -1.18 24.29
C PRO A 364 21.54 -0.35 24.59
N ASP A 365 21.43 0.15 25.81
CA ASP A 365 20.43 1.16 26.15
C ASP A 365 20.65 2.44 25.35
N GLY A 366 19.54 3.07 24.97
CA GLY A 366 19.54 4.22 24.07
C GLY A 366 19.65 3.80 22.59
N PHE A 367 19.59 2.52 22.26
CA PHE A 367 19.63 2.06 20.86
C PHE A 367 18.50 2.70 20.05
N GLU A 368 18.90 3.30 18.93
CA GLU A 368 18.03 3.83 17.88
C GLU A 368 18.57 3.37 16.52
N GLY A 369 17.96 2.37 15.97
CA GLY A 369 18.45 1.75 14.75
C GLY A 369 17.33 1.15 13.90
N SER A 370 17.70 0.21 13.10
CA SER A 370 16.79 -0.58 12.28
C SER A 370 17.08 -2.08 12.45
N LEU A 371 16.13 -2.90 11.99
CA LEU A 371 16.22 -4.35 12.06
C LEU A 371 15.90 -4.96 10.70
N ARG A 372 16.66 -6.00 10.34
CA ARG A 372 16.31 -6.96 9.30
C ARG A 372 16.06 -8.30 9.95
N ILE A 373 14.90 -8.89 9.68
CA ILE A 373 14.53 -10.24 10.07
C ILE A 373 14.73 -11.15 8.86
N VAL A 374 15.41 -12.27 9.05
CA VAL A 374 15.48 -13.36 8.07
C VAL A 374 14.92 -14.61 8.75
N SER A 375 13.97 -15.25 8.10
CA SER A 375 13.27 -16.43 8.59
C SER A 375 13.37 -17.56 7.57
N ASP A 376 13.37 -18.81 8.01
CA ASP A 376 13.24 -19.98 7.15
C ASP A 376 11.79 -20.20 6.66
N GLU A 377 10.80 -19.65 7.39
CA GLU A 377 9.39 -19.64 7.03
C GLU A 377 8.91 -18.20 6.79
N ALA A 378 7.87 -18.03 5.95
CA ALA A 378 7.24 -16.72 5.77
C ALA A 378 6.52 -16.30 7.06
N VAL A 379 6.74 -15.05 7.48
CA VAL A 379 6.21 -14.53 8.73
C VAL A 379 5.43 -13.21 8.51
N ALA A 380 4.38 -13.03 9.28
CA ALA A 380 3.70 -11.77 9.50
C ALA A 380 4.33 -11.05 10.68
N VAL A 381 4.69 -9.78 10.52
CA VAL A 381 5.34 -8.98 11.56
C VAL A 381 4.62 -7.65 11.74
N VAL A 382 4.24 -7.35 12.99
CA VAL A 382 3.74 -6.03 13.41
C VAL A 382 4.64 -5.51 14.52
N ALA A 383 5.10 -4.28 14.41
CA ALA A 383 5.87 -3.59 15.42
C ALA A 383 5.02 -2.56 16.14
N THR A 384 5.18 -2.44 17.47
CA THR A 384 4.66 -1.36 18.27
C THR A 384 5.80 -0.47 18.77
N TRP A 385 5.54 0.80 18.80
CA TRP A 385 6.46 1.82 19.25
C TRP A 385 5.79 2.62 20.38
N SER A 386 6.42 2.70 21.53
CA SER A 386 5.81 3.29 22.72
C SER A 386 6.77 4.13 23.52
N TRP A 387 6.23 5.17 24.13
CA TRP A 387 6.95 6.01 25.08
C TRP A 387 6.11 6.26 26.32
N VAL A 388 6.70 5.98 27.48
CA VAL A 388 6.04 6.14 28.77
C VAL A 388 6.88 7.07 29.62
N LEU A 389 6.58 8.36 29.65
CA LEU A 389 7.24 9.33 30.51
C LEU A 389 6.23 10.32 31.08
N GLY A 390 6.18 10.44 32.41
CA GLY A 390 5.40 11.48 33.08
C GLY A 390 3.87 11.36 32.94
N GLY A 391 3.34 10.20 32.56
CA GLY A 391 1.90 9.96 32.44
C GLY A 391 1.31 10.29 31.08
N VAL A 392 2.13 10.59 30.08
CA VAL A 392 1.73 10.67 28.68
C VAL A 392 2.21 9.39 28.01
N ASP A 393 1.27 8.53 27.64
CA ASP A 393 1.57 7.27 26.93
C ASP A 393 1.40 7.52 25.44
N THR A 394 2.50 7.58 24.70
CA THR A 394 2.49 7.56 23.23
C THR A 394 2.60 6.13 22.73
N PHE A 395 1.78 5.78 21.77
CA PHE A 395 1.71 4.43 21.21
C PHE A 395 1.41 4.47 19.71
N ALA A 396 2.26 3.87 18.91
CA ALA A 396 2.03 3.69 17.49
C ALA A 396 2.30 2.24 17.09
N ALA A 397 1.74 1.82 15.95
CA ALA A 397 2.01 0.51 15.38
C ALA A 397 2.29 0.65 13.88
N TYR A 398 3.07 -0.28 13.34
CA TYR A 398 3.31 -0.38 11.90
C TYR A 398 3.60 -1.83 11.51
N THR A 399 3.30 -2.19 10.28
CA THR A 399 3.63 -3.50 9.71
C THR A 399 5.10 -3.56 9.29
N GLY A 400 5.74 -4.71 9.44
CA GLY A 400 7.08 -4.90 8.88
C GLY A 400 7.04 -4.84 7.35
N VAL A 401 8.05 -4.22 6.75
CA VAL A 401 8.17 -4.12 5.29
C VAL A 401 8.68 -5.45 4.72
N PRO A 402 7.87 -6.19 3.94
CA PRO A 402 8.33 -7.42 3.29
C PRO A 402 9.52 -7.16 2.35
N GLN A 403 10.40 -8.12 2.20
CA GLN A 403 11.56 -7.98 1.31
C GLN A 403 11.15 -7.65 -0.13
N ALA A 404 10.01 -8.13 -0.59
CA ALA A 404 9.49 -7.84 -1.92
C ALA A 404 9.02 -6.39 -2.11
N GLU A 405 8.66 -5.68 -1.03
CA GLU A 405 8.23 -4.28 -1.06
C GLU A 405 9.40 -3.30 -0.85
N ALA A 406 10.53 -3.78 -0.33
CA ALA A 406 11.76 -2.98 -0.29
C ALA A 406 12.28 -2.79 -1.71
N SER A 407 12.44 -1.55 -2.15
CA SER A 407 12.65 -1.21 -3.56
C SER A 407 13.59 -0.02 -3.74
N THR A 408 14.04 0.15 -4.98
CA THR A 408 14.79 1.34 -5.42
C THR A 408 13.88 2.52 -5.78
N ALA A 409 12.56 2.30 -5.81
CA ALA A 409 11.56 3.35 -5.93
C ALA A 409 10.45 3.08 -4.90
N VAL A 410 10.15 4.05 -4.04
CA VAL A 410 9.20 3.94 -2.95
C VAL A 410 8.31 5.18 -2.92
N TRP A 411 7.00 4.98 -2.71
CA TRP A 411 6.00 6.03 -2.66
C TRP A 411 5.51 6.25 -1.23
N VAL A 412 5.36 7.52 -0.87
CA VAL A 412 4.85 7.99 0.44
C VAL A 412 3.65 8.87 0.17
N PRO A 413 2.42 8.37 0.31
CA PRO A 413 1.21 9.09 -0.09
C PRO A 413 0.87 10.31 0.75
N LEU A 414 1.40 10.41 1.96
CA LEU A 414 1.03 11.47 2.91
C LEU A 414 2.25 12.01 3.63
N LEU A 415 2.45 13.32 3.53
CA LEU A 415 3.44 14.08 4.29
C LEU A 415 2.88 15.44 4.66
N TYR A 416 3.22 15.91 5.85
CA TYR A 416 2.84 17.20 6.40
C TYR A 416 4.04 18.02 6.86
N ARG A 417 3.93 19.35 6.74
CA ARG A 417 4.76 20.31 7.47
C ARG A 417 3.90 21.44 8.02
N ASP A 418 3.78 21.55 9.34
CA ASP A 418 2.98 22.56 10.04
C ASP A 418 1.54 22.67 9.49
N PHE A 419 0.92 21.53 9.13
CA PHE A 419 -0.35 21.47 8.41
C PHE A 419 -1.55 21.58 9.37
N GLY A 420 -2.55 22.32 8.97
CA GLY A 420 -3.93 22.33 9.50
C GLY A 420 -4.17 23.28 10.65
N TYR A 421 -3.29 23.42 11.64
CA TYR A 421 -3.52 24.31 12.81
C TYR A 421 -2.72 25.62 12.70
N LYS A 422 -3.34 26.71 13.13
CA LYS A 422 -2.66 28.00 13.31
C LYS A 422 -2.76 28.40 14.77
N GLY A 423 -1.64 28.61 15.43
CA GLY A 423 -1.57 29.11 16.79
C GLY A 423 -2.20 30.49 16.97
N PRO A 424 -2.39 30.94 18.23
CA PRO A 424 -3.04 32.23 18.54
C PRO A 424 -2.34 33.45 17.94
N THR A 425 -1.04 33.35 17.69
CA THR A 425 -0.20 34.41 17.08
C THR A 425 -0.06 34.26 15.56
N GLY A 426 -0.73 33.24 14.98
CA GLY A 426 -0.78 33.01 13.54
C GLY A 426 0.38 32.16 13.02
N GLU A 427 1.25 31.65 13.93
CA GLU A 427 2.27 30.67 13.57
C GLU A 427 1.61 29.38 13.07
N ALA A 428 2.16 28.83 12.00
CA ALA A 428 1.77 27.51 11.53
C ALA A 428 2.27 26.47 12.54
N ARG A 429 1.35 25.69 13.04
CA ARG A 429 1.56 24.51 13.86
C ARG A 429 0.59 23.45 13.37
N GLY A 430 0.79 22.23 13.74
CA GLY A 430 -0.17 21.19 13.41
C GLY A 430 0.53 19.89 13.09
N TRP A 431 0.07 19.24 12.07
CA TRP A 431 0.62 17.95 11.65
C TRP A 431 1.99 18.12 11.00
N ASN A 432 2.92 17.29 11.44
CA ASN A 432 4.27 17.19 10.92
C ASN A 432 4.60 15.74 10.62
N SER A 433 5.48 15.51 9.65
CA SER A 433 5.92 14.19 9.26
C SER A 433 7.42 14.01 9.45
N TRP A 434 7.81 12.75 9.51
CA TRP A 434 9.17 12.31 9.35
C TRP A 434 9.21 11.01 8.52
N LEU A 435 10.34 10.77 7.88
CA LEU A 435 10.62 9.55 7.15
C LEU A 435 11.83 8.86 7.79
N ARG A 436 11.78 7.53 7.91
CA ARG A 436 12.93 6.70 8.24
C ARG A 436 13.25 5.81 7.07
N VAL A 437 14.37 6.06 6.41
CA VAL A 437 14.85 5.30 5.25
C VAL A 437 15.92 4.32 5.73
N GLN A 438 15.69 3.02 5.51
CA GLN A 438 16.63 1.93 5.80
C GLN A 438 17.18 1.36 4.49
N VAL A 439 18.48 1.34 4.32
CA VAL A 439 19.16 0.63 3.20
C VAL A 439 19.20 -0.86 3.54
N THR A 440 18.65 -1.69 2.68
CA THR A 440 18.37 -3.10 2.99
C THR A 440 19.60 -3.97 3.25
N ASP A 441 20.76 -3.61 2.66
CA ASP A 441 22.05 -4.29 2.89
C ASP A 441 22.87 -3.67 4.05
N GLY A 442 22.35 -2.61 4.68
CA GLY A 442 23.02 -1.87 5.74
C GLY A 442 24.21 -1.01 5.25
N GLY A 443 24.46 -0.98 3.95
CA GLY A 443 25.52 -0.17 3.32
C GLY A 443 25.10 1.28 3.09
N THR A 444 25.77 1.94 2.15
CA THR A 444 25.43 3.32 1.72
C THR A 444 24.70 3.26 0.40
N ALA A 445 23.62 4.05 0.31
CA ALA A 445 22.84 4.25 -0.90
C ALA A 445 22.71 5.75 -1.20
N SER A 446 22.72 6.12 -2.48
CA SER A 446 22.35 7.46 -2.91
C SER A 446 20.84 7.55 -3.02
N VAL A 447 20.21 8.40 -2.22
CA VAL A 447 18.76 8.52 -2.10
C VAL A 447 18.35 9.89 -2.61
N ARG A 448 17.38 9.93 -3.53
CA ARG A 448 16.70 11.15 -3.97
C ARG A 448 15.26 11.12 -3.47
N ILE A 449 14.85 12.19 -2.77
CA ILE A 449 13.48 12.42 -2.34
C ILE A 449 12.90 13.52 -3.20
N THR A 450 11.76 13.25 -3.84
CA THR A 450 10.98 14.23 -4.61
C THR A 450 9.64 14.42 -3.92
N TYR A 451 9.40 15.59 -3.39
CA TYR A 451 8.11 15.99 -2.83
C TYR A 451 7.17 16.45 -3.92
N HIS A 452 5.89 16.14 -3.79
CA HIS A 452 4.80 16.55 -4.66
C HIS A 452 3.71 17.23 -3.83
N GLY A 453 3.28 18.42 -4.24
CA GLY A 453 2.22 19.17 -3.57
C GLY A 453 1.89 20.46 -4.29
N SER A 454 0.64 20.92 -4.18
CA SER A 454 0.16 22.15 -4.83
C SER A 454 0.84 23.42 -4.34
N ASP A 455 1.41 23.39 -3.11
CA ASP A 455 2.08 24.51 -2.48
C ASP A 455 3.55 24.66 -2.91
N LEU A 456 4.06 23.71 -3.70
CA LEU A 456 5.43 23.73 -4.21
C LEU A 456 5.52 24.46 -5.55
N PRO A 457 6.59 25.23 -5.79
CA PRO A 457 6.83 25.85 -7.10
C PRO A 457 6.92 24.78 -8.20
N GLY A 458 6.00 24.85 -9.17
CA GLY A 458 5.92 23.84 -10.24
C GLY A 458 5.37 22.47 -9.81
N GLY A 459 4.79 22.38 -8.60
CA GLY A 459 4.13 21.17 -8.09
C GLY A 459 5.08 20.14 -7.46
N SER A 460 6.40 20.33 -7.53
CA SER A 460 7.37 19.41 -6.92
C SER A 460 8.69 20.08 -6.54
N ALA A 461 9.39 19.46 -5.57
CA ALA A 461 10.75 19.85 -5.17
C ALA A 461 11.56 18.59 -4.82
N SER A 462 12.85 18.57 -5.10
CA SER A 462 13.68 17.39 -4.83
C SER A 462 15.08 17.72 -4.34
N PHE A 463 15.66 16.78 -3.59
CA PHE A 463 17.06 16.78 -3.20
C PHE A 463 17.61 15.35 -3.21
N SER A 464 18.94 15.24 -3.15
CA SER A 464 19.63 13.95 -3.06
C SER A 464 20.60 13.94 -1.89
N GLU A 465 20.71 12.78 -1.23
CA GLU A 465 21.62 12.58 -0.10
C GLU A 465 22.06 11.11 -0.01
N ASP A 466 23.29 10.88 0.46
CA ASP A 466 23.78 9.55 0.75
C ASP A 466 23.30 9.09 2.13
N VAL A 467 22.63 7.94 2.17
CA VAL A 467 22.12 7.28 3.39
C VAL A 467 22.98 6.06 3.68
N THR A 468 23.61 6.02 4.85
CA THR A 468 24.35 4.86 5.33
C THR A 468 23.51 4.15 6.40
N GLY A 469 23.20 2.88 6.15
CA GLY A 469 22.39 2.06 7.04
C GLY A 469 20.95 2.53 7.14
N ALA A 470 20.66 3.51 8.02
CA ALA A 470 19.33 4.10 8.12
C ALA A 470 19.41 5.57 8.57
N LYS A 471 18.49 6.41 8.07
CA LYS A 471 18.45 7.84 8.36
C LYS A 471 17.03 8.37 8.51
N PHE A 472 16.85 9.34 9.43
CA PHE A 472 15.66 10.18 9.50
C PHE A 472 15.74 11.38 8.55
N PHE A 473 14.59 11.71 7.97
CA PHE A 473 14.32 12.96 7.26
C PHE A 473 13.11 13.60 7.92
N VAL A 474 13.31 14.74 8.57
CA VAL A 474 12.28 15.44 9.34
C VAL A 474 11.78 16.63 8.52
N GLN A 475 10.50 16.62 8.14
CA GLN A 475 9.95 17.60 7.22
C GLN A 475 9.91 19.03 7.78
N THR A 476 9.85 19.20 9.10
CA THR A 476 9.96 20.53 9.72
C THR A 476 11.33 21.19 9.53
N GLU A 477 12.38 20.38 9.33
CA GLU A 477 13.75 20.84 9.11
C GLU A 477 14.08 21.03 7.63
N ASP A 478 13.22 20.55 6.71
CA ASP A 478 13.50 20.58 5.27
C ASP A 478 13.15 21.95 4.66
N PRO A 479 14.14 22.72 4.17
CA PRO A 479 13.91 24.06 3.63
C PRO A 479 13.11 24.08 2.32
N LEU A 480 12.95 22.93 1.64
CA LEU A 480 12.17 22.84 0.40
C LEU A 480 10.67 22.86 0.65
N LEU A 481 10.22 22.51 1.85
CA LEU A 481 8.81 22.44 2.17
C LEU A 481 8.32 23.74 2.82
N PRO A 482 7.24 24.37 2.34
CA PRO A 482 6.62 25.51 3.01
C PRO A 482 5.85 25.06 4.26
N ALA A 483 5.67 25.96 5.22
CA ALA A 483 4.76 25.73 6.34
C ALA A 483 3.30 25.66 5.82
N GLY A 484 2.55 24.67 6.31
CA GLY A 484 1.20 24.35 5.83
C GLY A 484 1.19 23.35 4.68
N PHE A 485 2.35 22.74 4.36
CA PHE A 485 2.46 21.73 3.30
C PHE A 485 1.66 20.47 3.64
N GLU A 486 0.90 20.01 2.66
CA GLU A 486 0.29 18.70 2.55
C GLU A 486 0.61 18.11 1.19
N GLY A 487 1.10 16.87 1.14
CA GLY A 487 1.46 16.25 -0.13
C GLY A 487 2.02 14.85 0.00
N ALA A 488 2.79 14.45 -0.99
CA ALA A 488 3.39 13.13 -1.10
C ALA A 488 4.90 13.20 -1.37
N ALA A 489 5.58 12.05 -1.29
CA ALA A 489 6.94 11.92 -1.80
C ALA A 489 7.10 10.68 -2.67
N VAL A 490 8.07 10.78 -3.59
CA VAL A 490 8.66 9.64 -4.30
C VAL A 490 10.14 9.58 -3.91
N ILE A 491 10.55 8.43 -3.39
CA ILE A 491 11.93 8.17 -2.97
C ILE A 491 12.56 7.24 -4.00
N VAL A 492 13.66 7.67 -4.59
CA VAL A 492 14.43 6.89 -5.55
C VAL A 492 15.83 6.68 -4.98
N SER A 493 16.33 5.45 -5.07
CA SER A 493 17.63 5.07 -4.52
C SER A 493 18.38 4.13 -5.47
N ASP A 494 19.72 4.15 -5.42
CA ASP A 494 20.58 3.23 -6.17
C ASP A 494 20.63 1.81 -5.57
N LYS A 495 20.04 1.63 -4.36
CA LYS A 495 19.86 0.33 -3.72
C LYS A 495 18.45 0.21 -3.15
N PRO A 496 17.92 -1.01 -2.99
CA PRO A 496 16.63 -1.19 -2.33
C PRO A 496 16.61 -0.58 -0.93
N VAL A 497 15.54 0.15 -0.62
CA VAL A 497 15.29 0.75 0.69
C VAL A 497 13.93 0.32 1.22
N ALA A 498 13.83 0.18 2.54
CA ALA A 498 12.58 0.07 3.26
C ALA A 498 12.31 1.40 3.98
N VAL A 499 11.09 1.92 3.88
CA VAL A 499 10.76 3.25 4.40
C VAL A 499 9.56 3.17 5.32
N LEU A 500 9.69 3.82 6.47
CA LEU A 500 8.62 4.07 7.43
C LEU A 500 8.37 5.58 7.47
N ALA A 501 7.12 5.98 7.41
CA ALA A 501 6.67 7.34 7.63
C ALA A 501 5.97 7.47 8.97
N GLY A 502 6.18 8.59 9.63
CA GLY A 502 5.44 8.94 10.84
C GLY A 502 4.83 10.33 10.70
N VAL A 503 3.70 10.49 11.36
CA VAL A 503 2.94 11.76 11.43
C VAL A 503 2.62 12.02 12.88
N SER A 504 2.82 13.25 13.34
CA SER A 504 2.46 13.65 14.69
C SER A 504 2.08 15.13 14.75
N SER A 505 1.42 15.54 15.82
CA SER A 505 1.07 16.94 16.03
C SER A 505 1.29 17.36 17.48
N ASP A 506 2.05 18.41 17.68
CA ASP A 506 2.25 19.07 18.98
C ASP A 506 1.17 20.14 19.29
N ALA A 507 0.23 20.34 18.38
CA ALA A 507 -0.89 21.27 18.55
C ALA A 507 -1.97 20.74 19.49
N TYR A 508 -2.03 19.44 19.70
CA TYR A 508 -3.01 18.74 20.51
C TYR A 508 -2.36 18.04 21.70
N GLN A 509 -3.16 17.82 22.74
CA GLN A 509 -2.77 16.93 23.83
C GLN A 509 -3.18 15.48 23.46
N GLY A 510 -2.53 14.50 24.06
CA GLY A 510 -2.85 13.08 23.82
C GLY A 510 -1.82 12.39 22.96
N ASP A 511 -2.21 11.30 22.34
CA ASP A 511 -1.37 10.46 21.50
C ASP A 511 -1.63 10.76 20.03
N THR A 512 -0.81 11.62 19.44
CA THR A 512 -0.97 12.05 18.05
C THR A 512 -0.02 11.34 17.08
N ASP A 513 0.77 10.37 17.58
CA ASP A 513 1.73 9.66 16.75
C ASP A 513 1.07 8.57 15.92
N ALA A 514 1.18 8.68 14.61
CA ALA A 514 0.68 7.72 13.65
C ALA A 514 1.83 7.27 12.72
N MET A 515 1.89 5.98 12.41
CA MET A 515 2.92 5.42 11.56
C MET A 515 2.31 4.56 10.45
N PHE A 516 2.97 4.54 9.28
CA PHE A 516 2.62 3.70 8.16
C PHE A 516 3.87 3.37 7.34
N THR A 517 3.86 2.22 6.66
CA THR A 517 4.95 1.84 5.77
C THR A 517 4.78 2.49 4.41
N ALA A 518 5.90 2.86 3.79
CA ALA A 518 5.87 3.36 2.43
C ALA A 518 5.96 2.18 1.45
N PHE A 519 5.45 2.37 0.26
CA PHE A 519 5.17 1.32 -0.71
C PHE A 519 6.26 1.21 -1.76
N GLY A 520 6.75 0.00 -1.98
CA GLY A 520 7.43 -0.37 -3.21
C GLY A 520 6.46 -0.45 -4.40
N PRO A 521 6.97 -0.70 -5.61
CA PRO A 521 6.13 -0.98 -6.77
C PRO A 521 5.26 -2.21 -6.52
N ASP A 522 4.09 -2.27 -7.18
CA ASP A 522 3.29 -3.49 -7.19
C ASP A 522 4.07 -4.65 -7.81
N VAL A 523 4.70 -5.45 -6.96
CA VAL A 523 5.32 -6.71 -7.38
C VAL A 523 4.22 -7.74 -7.51
N GLN A 524 3.44 -7.65 -8.59
CA GLN A 524 2.66 -8.80 -9.01
C GLN A 524 3.60 -9.74 -9.76
N ALA A 525 4.06 -10.80 -9.09
CA ALA A 525 4.36 -12.02 -9.79
C ALA A 525 3.03 -12.45 -10.44
N THR A 526 2.86 -12.17 -11.71
CA THR A 526 1.63 -12.48 -12.45
C THR A 526 1.64 -14.00 -12.69
N PRO A 527 0.70 -14.77 -12.11
CA PRO A 527 0.66 -16.22 -12.32
C PRO A 527 0.52 -16.53 -13.82
N PRO A 528 1.05 -17.66 -14.32
CA PRO A 528 0.81 -18.13 -15.67
C PRO A 528 -0.70 -18.22 -15.95
N GLY A 529 -1.14 -17.63 -17.08
CA GLY A 529 -2.56 -17.56 -17.44
C GLY A 529 -3.31 -16.35 -16.86
N SER A 530 -2.63 -15.44 -16.15
CA SER A 530 -3.22 -14.16 -15.76
C SER A 530 -3.55 -13.30 -16.96
N LEU A 531 -4.62 -12.52 -16.85
CA LEU A 531 -5.02 -11.58 -17.88
C LEU A 531 -4.43 -10.21 -17.60
N LEU A 532 -3.72 -9.64 -18.56
CA LEU A 532 -3.30 -8.24 -18.55
C LEU A 532 -4.28 -7.42 -19.37
N THR A 533 -4.90 -6.44 -18.73
CA THR A 533 -5.81 -5.51 -19.39
C THR A 533 -5.06 -4.22 -19.73
N ILE A 534 -5.07 -3.85 -21.01
CA ILE A 534 -4.45 -2.62 -21.52
C ILE A 534 -5.55 -1.68 -22.00
N SER A 535 -5.52 -0.44 -21.54
CA SER A 535 -6.37 0.62 -22.05
C SER A 535 -5.72 1.23 -23.29
N LEU A 536 -6.37 1.11 -24.44
CA LEU A 536 -5.99 1.81 -25.66
C LEU A 536 -6.68 3.17 -25.68
N ALA A 537 -5.89 4.24 -25.73
CA ALA A 537 -6.42 5.59 -25.86
C ALA A 537 -6.94 5.83 -27.29
N GLN A 538 -7.90 6.75 -27.46
CA GLN A 538 -8.20 7.29 -28.79
C GLN A 538 -6.93 7.99 -29.34
N GLY A 539 -6.53 7.64 -30.54
CA GLY A 539 -5.24 8.05 -31.11
C GLY A 539 -4.17 6.97 -30.96
N TRP A 540 -2.95 7.36 -30.63
CA TRP A 540 -1.82 6.46 -30.55
C TRP A 540 -1.60 5.91 -29.13
N THR A 541 -1.37 4.61 -29.03
CA THR A 541 -0.89 3.95 -27.82
C THR A 541 0.40 3.19 -28.14
N HIS A 542 1.46 3.40 -27.34
CA HIS A 542 2.69 2.63 -27.41
C HIS A 542 2.71 1.64 -26.27
N THR A 543 2.60 0.35 -26.56
CA THR A 543 2.39 -0.71 -25.57
C THR A 543 3.10 -2.00 -25.92
N CYS A 544 3.25 -2.88 -24.96
CA CYS A 544 3.83 -4.21 -25.12
C CYS A 544 2.77 -5.26 -25.43
N TYR A 545 3.09 -6.17 -26.32
CA TYR A 545 2.40 -7.43 -26.44
C TYR A 545 3.10 -8.47 -25.56
N VAL A 546 2.41 -8.97 -24.56
CA VAL A 546 2.93 -9.96 -23.58
C VAL A 546 2.22 -11.32 -23.69
N GLY A 547 1.26 -11.42 -24.62
CA GLY A 547 0.51 -12.66 -24.88
C GLY A 547 1.33 -13.71 -25.63
N ILE A 548 0.71 -14.86 -25.88
CA ILE A 548 1.31 -15.95 -26.69
C ILE A 548 1.43 -15.55 -28.15
N GLN A 549 2.31 -16.22 -28.90
CA GLN A 549 2.42 -16.00 -30.35
C GLN A 549 1.12 -16.36 -31.05
N GLN A 550 0.52 -15.40 -31.75
CA GLN A 550 -0.73 -15.60 -32.52
C GLN A 550 -0.89 -14.53 -33.61
N SER A 551 -1.90 -14.70 -34.49
CA SER A 551 -2.18 -13.69 -35.49
C SER A 551 -2.66 -12.38 -34.89
N VAL A 552 -2.40 -11.25 -35.59
CA VAL A 552 -2.80 -9.91 -35.10
C VAL A 552 -4.31 -9.83 -34.83
N ASP A 553 -5.12 -10.38 -35.74
CA ASP A 553 -6.59 -10.37 -35.62
C ASP A 553 -7.09 -11.13 -34.39
N VAL A 554 -6.44 -12.24 -34.03
CA VAL A 554 -6.78 -13.03 -32.84
C VAL A 554 -6.29 -12.31 -31.57
N ALA A 555 -5.08 -11.77 -31.60
CA ALA A 555 -4.50 -11.06 -30.45
C ALA A 555 -5.29 -9.80 -30.09
N LEU A 556 -5.91 -9.14 -31.05
CA LEU A 556 -6.68 -7.90 -30.86
C LEU A 556 -8.20 -8.14 -30.80
N ALA A 557 -8.66 -9.37 -30.65
CA ALA A 557 -10.09 -9.71 -30.81
C ALA A 557 -11.01 -8.79 -29.98
N ASP A 558 -10.62 -8.45 -28.75
CA ASP A 558 -11.41 -7.61 -27.84
C ASP A 558 -11.46 -6.12 -28.24
N ALA A 559 -10.47 -5.66 -29.00
CA ALA A 559 -10.33 -4.26 -29.40
C ALA A 559 -10.39 -4.07 -30.94
N LEU A 560 -10.70 -5.12 -31.70
CA LEU A 560 -10.59 -5.13 -33.15
C LEU A 560 -11.50 -4.10 -33.84
N GLY A 561 -12.64 -3.75 -33.22
CA GLY A 561 -13.58 -2.77 -33.73
C GLY A 561 -13.07 -1.34 -33.74
N GLU A 562 -12.20 -1.02 -32.82
CA GLU A 562 -11.66 0.34 -32.56
C GLU A 562 -10.25 0.52 -33.11
N VAL A 563 -9.46 -0.55 -33.27
CA VAL A 563 -8.09 -0.47 -33.78
C VAL A 563 -8.08 -0.27 -35.28
N LEU A 564 -7.43 0.77 -35.76
CA LEU A 564 -7.26 1.13 -37.16
C LEU A 564 -5.98 0.57 -37.76
N ALA A 565 -4.88 0.61 -37.01
CA ALA A 565 -3.55 0.18 -37.46
C ALA A 565 -2.65 -0.22 -36.30
N VAL A 566 -1.75 -1.15 -36.57
CA VAL A 566 -0.65 -1.56 -35.65
C VAL A 566 0.66 -1.49 -36.37
N TYR A 567 1.69 -0.93 -35.71
CA TYR A 567 3.04 -0.83 -36.22
C TYR A 567 4.03 -1.46 -35.27
N ARG A 568 5.02 -2.20 -35.80
CA ARG A 568 6.16 -2.73 -35.08
C ARG A 568 7.43 -2.25 -35.77
N LEU A 569 8.32 -1.56 -35.02
CA LEU A 569 9.62 -1.11 -35.52
C LEU A 569 10.56 -2.30 -35.66
N ARG A 570 11.20 -2.43 -36.82
CA ARG A 570 12.19 -3.47 -37.12
C ARG A 570 13.62 -2.98 -36.87
N ALA A 571 14.56 -3.93 -36.73
CA ALA A 571 15.97 -3.65 -36.56
C ALA A 571 16.59 -2.89 -37.75
N ASP A 572 16.04 -3.00 -38.97
CA ASP A 572 16.46 -2.27 -40.18
C ASP A 572 15.88 -0.85 -40.26
N GLN A 573 15.24 -0.36 -39.19
CA GLN A 573 14.57 0.93 -39.06
C GLN A 573 13.32 1.08 -39.93
N GLY A 574 12.83 -0.01 -40.53
CA GLY A 574 11.52 -0.08 -41.20
C GLY A 574 10.41 -0.49 -40.23
N TYR A 575 9.17 -0.46 -40.71
CA TYR A 575 8.02 -0.88 -39.95
C TYR A 575 7.31 -2.07 -40.59
N ASP A 576 7.01 -3.10 -39.77
CA ASP A 576 5.90 -4.00 -40.06
C ASP A 576 4.62 -3.29 -39.68
N ARG A 577 3.54 -3.53 -40.42
CA ARG A 577 2.26 -2.84 -40.21
C ARG A 577 1.08 -3.77 -40.47
N TRP A 578 0.04 -3.56 -39.71
CA TRP A 578 -1.25 -4.18 -39.90
C TRP A 578 -2.33 -3.09 -39.99
N PHE A 579 -3.30 -3.26 -40.86
CA PHE A 579 -4.42 -2.34 -41.04
C PHE A 579 -5.76 -3.12 -40.97
N ALA A 580 -6.69 -2.59 -40.20
CA ALA A 580 -8.02 -3.16 -40.04
C ALA A 580 -8.73 -3.32 -41.42
N GLY A 581 -9.17 -4.53 -41.74
CA GLY A 581 -9.88 -4.81 -42.97
C GLY A 581 -9.05 -4.63 -44.26
N ARG A 582 -7.73 -4.52 -44.18
CA ARG A 582 -6.83 -4.30 -45.33
C ARG A 582 -5.64 -5.27 -45.32
N PRO A 583 -5.90 -6.60 -45.44
CA PRO A 583 -4.81 -7.57 -45.37
C PRO A 583 -3.78 -7.40 -46.50
N GLU A 584 -4.18 -6.88 -47.67
CA GLU A 584 -3.28 -6.60 -48.79
C GLU A 584 -2.24 -5.50 -48.55
N LEU A 585 -2.48 -4.64 -47.56
CA LEU A 585 -1.56 -3.58 -47.12
C LEU A 585 -0.76 -3.96 -45.90
N SER A 586 -1.11 -5.07 -45.24
CA SER A 586 -0.56 -5.52 -44.00
C SER A 586 0.67 -6.41 -44.22
N THR A 587 1.76 -6.09 -43.50
CA THR A 587 2.99 -6.89 -43.48
C THR A 587 3.19 -7.55 -42.12
N LEU A 588 2.54 -7.04 -41.07
CA LEU A 588 2.50 -7.62 -39.73
C LEU A 588 1.33 -8.61 -39.66
N THR A 589 1.67 -9.89 -39.64
CA THR A 589 0.66 -10.97 -39.61
C THR A 589 0.57 -11.66 -38.26
N THR A 590 1.64 -11.57 -37.46
CA THR A 590 1.76 -12.30 -36.21
C THR A 590 2.40 -11.40 -35.15
N LEU A 591 1.83 -11.41 -33.94
CA LEU A 591 2.43 -10.83 -32.74
C LEU A 591 3.16 -11.92 -31.96
N ASN A 592 4.34 -11.56 -31.46
CA ASN A 592 5.16 -12.41 -30.63
C ASN A 592 5.26 -11.81 -29.22
N PRO A 593 5.44 -12.63 -28.16
CA PRO A 593 5.73 -12.11 -26.83
C PRO A 593 6.85 -11.06 -26.87
N ASN A 594 6.63 -9.93 -26.21
CA ASN A 594 7.55 -8.78 -26.10
C ASN A 594 7.67 -7.94 -27.38
N ASP A 595 6.76 -8.06 -28.34
CA ASP A 595 6.64 -7.07 -29.41
C ASP A 595 6.19 -5.72 -28.81
N ALA A 596 6.99 -4.68 -28.99
CA ALA A 596 6.59 -3.31 -28.65
C ALA A 596 5.87 -2.69 -29.86
N LEU A 597 4.63 -2.27 -29.64
CA LEU A 597 3.68 -1.91 -30.68
C LEU A 597 3.21 -0.45 -30.54
N LEU A 598 3.13 0.26 -31.68
CA LEU A 598 2.37 1.50 -31.80
C LEU A 598 1.01 1.15 -32.41
N ILE A 599 -0.06 1.37 -31.64
CA ILE A 599 -1.44 1.05 -32.01
C ILE A 599 -2.21 2.36 -32.19
N LEU A 600 -2.87 2.50 -33.34
CA LEU A 600 -3.78 3.61 -33.62
C LEU A 600 -5.22 3.14 -33.43
N ALA A 601 -5.96 3.77 -32.51
CA ALA A 601 -7.36 3.48 -32.26
C ALA A 601 -8.28 4.66 -32.61
N SER A 602 -9.46 4.37 -33.14
CA SER A 602 -10.49 5.38 -33.49
C SER A 602 -11.24 5.91 -32.27
N ALA A 603 -11.30 5.11 -31.21
CA ALA A 603 -11.91 5.40 -29.93
C ALA A 603 -11.12 4.67 -28.82
N GLY A 604 -11.37 5.03 -27.56
CA GLY A 604 -10.84 4.28 -26.43
C GLY A 604 -11.37 2.85 -26.44
N ALA A 605 -10.48 1.89 -26.18
CA ALA A 605 -10.79 0.46 -26.16
C ALA A 605 -10.04 -0.25 -25.04
N THR A 606 -10.55 -1.39 -24.61
CA THR A 606 -9.89 -2.30 -23.68
C THR A 606 -9.34 -3.49 -24.44
N TRP A 607 -8.07 -3.80 -24.24
CA TRP A 607 -7.39 -4.93 -24.84
C TRP A 607 -6.91 -5.89 -23.76
N VAL A 608 -7.38 -7.15 -23.80
CA VAL A 608 -7.02 -8.17 -22.81
C VAL A 608 -6.00 -9.13 -23.42
N GLN A 609 -4.91 -9.38 -22.71
CA GLN A 609 -3.84 -10.29 -23.12
C GLN A 609 -3.65 -11.35 -22.05
N GLU A 610 -3.54 -12.62 -22.46
CA GLU A 610 -3.16 -13.71 -21.57
C GLU A 610 -1.63 -13.77 -21.44
N LEU A 611 -1.14 -13.71 -20.22
CA LEU A 611 0.30 -13.70 -19.92
C LEU A 611 0.91 -15.10 -20.00
N PRO A 612 2.06 -15.28 -20.70
CA PRO A 612 2.72 -16.58 -20.86
C PRO A 612 3.51 -17.04 -19.61
N GLY A 613 3.50 -16.27 -18.51
CA GLY A 613 4.09 -16.67 -17.22
C GLY A 613 5.54 -16.24 -16.96
N THR A 614 6.34 -15.92 -17.97
CA THR A 614 7.71 -15.42 -17.76
C THR A 614 7.95 -14.16 -18.59
N PRO A 615 8.20 -12.99 -17.94
CA PRO A 615 8.57 -11.78 -18.64
C PRO A 615 9.96 -11.94 -19.33
N PRO A 616 10.27 -11.11 -20.32
CA PRO A 616 11.58 -11.14 -20.97
C PRO A 616 12.69 -10.79 -19.97
N THR A 617 13.78 -11.50 -20.02
CA THR A 617 14.96 -11.26 -19.17
C THR A 617 15.94 -10.28 -19.80
N PHE A 618 15.83 -9.98 -21.09
CA PHE A 618 16.67 -9.02 -21.78
C PHE A 618 16.02 -8.50 -23.08
N ALA A 619 16.49 -7.36 -23.56
CA ALA A 619 16.24 -6.85 -24.91
C ALA A 619 17.56 -6.65 -25.65
N THR A 620 17.56 -6.81 -26.98
CA THR A 620 18.72 -6.50 -27.83
C THR A 620 18.49 -5.16 -28.53
N LEU A 621 19.33 -4.16 -28.22
CA LEU A 621 19.28 -2.85 -28.86
C LEU A 621 20.29 -2.81 -30.02
N VAL A 622 19.79 -2.39 -31.20
CA VAL A 622 20.60 -2.16 -32.41
C VAL A 622 20.90 -0.66 -32.60
N PRO A 623 21.96 -0.25 -33.34
CA PRO A 623 22.16 1.15 -33.64
C PRO A 623 20.97 1.82 -34.30
N GLY A 624 20.60 3.03 -33.83
CA GLY A 624 19.39 3.74 -34.26
C GLY A 624 18.21 3.57 -33.29
N TRP A 625 17.01 3.69 -33.80
CA TRP A 625 15.79 3.58 -32.98
C TRP A 625 15.44 2.12 -32.67
N ASN A 626 15.08 1.89 -31.43
CA ASN A 626 14.59 0.60 -30.94
C ASN A 626 13.26 0.82 -30.25
N SER A 627 12.23 0.09 -30.63
CA SER A 627 10.98 -0.04 -29.89
C SER A 627 11.05 -1.36 -29.14
N THR A 628 11.04 -1.32 -27.80
CA THR A 628 11.28 -2.49 -26.97
C THR A 628 10.39 -2.50 -25.73
N CYS A 629 10.10 -3.68 -25.23
CA CYS A 629 9.39 -3.91 -23.98
C CYS A 629 10.40 -4.01 -22.83
N TYR A 630 10.13 -3.33 -21.75
CA TYR A 630 10.88 -3.46 -20.52
C TYR A 630 10.31 -4.60 -19.68
N GLY A 631 11.06 -5.69 -19.51
CA GLY A 631 10.63 -6.87 -18.77
C GLY A 631 11.10 -6.90 -17.32
N GLY A 632 11.92 -5.93 -16.88
CA GLY A 632 12.38 -5.83 -15.49
C GLY A 632 11.30 -5.34 -14.53
N LEU A 633 11.56 -5.44 -13.24
CA LEU A 633 10.70 -4.85 -12.22
C LEU A 633 10.62 -3.32 -12.37
N THR A 634 9.51 -2.75 -11.97
CA THR A 634 9.33 -1.29 -11.90
C THR A 634 10.42 -0.67 -11.02
N LYS A 635 11.21 0.23 -11.58
CA LYS A 635 12.29 0.93 -10.88
C LYS A 635 12.63 2.27 -11.53
N ALA A 636 13.43 3.07 -10.83
CA ALA A 636 13.95 4.33 -11.38
C ALA A 636 14.59 4.13 -12.75
N VAL A 637 14.36 5.08 -13.66
CA VAL A 637 14.85 4.99 -15.06
C VAL A 637 16.35 4.87 -15.13
N GLU A 638 17.10 5.57 -14.28
CA GLU A 638 18.57 5.52 -14.20
C GLU A 638 19.06 4.11 -13.87
N LEU A 639 18.38 3.43 -12.93
CA LEU A 639 18.71 2.07 -12.53
C LEU A 639 18.27 1.05 -13.57
N ALA A 640 17.09 1.25 -14.15
CA ALA A 640 16.59 0.40 -15.22
C ALA A 640 17.52 0.40 -16.43
N THR A 641 18.17 1.53 -16.73
CA THR A 641 19.04 1.73 -17.87
C THR A 641 20.54 1.65 -17.57
N ALA A 642 20.94 1.39 -16.31
CA ALA A 642 22.34 1.40 -15.88
C ALA A 642 23.27 0.49 -16.71
N GLU A 643 22.80 -0.70 -17.13
CA GLU A 643 23.58 -1.63 -17.95
C GLU A 643 23.82 -1.14 -19.39
N ILE A 644 22.99 -0.22 -19.86
CA ILE A 644 23.12 0.38 -21.19
C ILE A 644 23.53 1.86 -21.12
N ASP A 645 24.02 2.31 -19.98
CA ASP A 645 24.51 3.68 -19.81
C ASP A 645 25.62 3.99 -20.81
N GLY A 646 25.59 5.22 -21.33
CA GLY A 646 26.50 5.64 -22.40
C GLY A 646 26.27 4.99 -23.77
N GLN A 647 25.30 4.05 -23.90
CA GLN A 647 24.99 3.39 -25.18
C GLN A 647 23.83 4.07 -25.93
N PHE A 648 23.01 4.85 -25.26
CA PHE A 648 21.86 5.55 -25.84
C PHE A 648 21.86 7.02 -25.47
N SER A 649 21.18 7.83 -26.28
CA SER A 649 21.14 9.29 -26.09
C SER A 649 19.79 9.78 -25.53
N VAL A 650 18.73 9.04 -25.75
CA VAL A 650 17.40 9.40 -25.25
C VAL A 650 16.47 8.17 -25.27
N LEU A 651 15.58 8.13 -24.32
CA LEU A 651 14.49 7.17 -24.19
C LEU A 651 13.16 7.94 -24.15
N TYR A 652 12.15 7.44 -24.86
CA TYR A 652 10.80 8.00 -24.88
C TYR A 652 9.76 6.97 -24.45
N SER A 653 8.68 7.46 -23.83
CA SER A 653 7.42 6.75 -23.58
C SER A 653 6.28 7.62 -24.03
N LEU A 654 5.25 7.04 -24.68
CA LEU A 654 4.06 7.75 -25.12
C LEU A 654 2.99 7.69 -24.02
N GLY A 655 2.56 8.84 -23.53
CA GLY A 655 1.48 8.95 -22.55
C GLY A 655 0.08 8.84 -23.18
N ALA A 656 -0.92 8.49 -22.39
CA ALA A 656 -2.32 8.41 -22.82
C ALA A 656 -2.86 9.74 -23.38
N ASN A 657 -2.31 10.87 -22.93
CA ASN A 657 -2.59 12.22 -23.43
C ASN A 657 -1.94 12.54 -24.78
N GLN A 658 -1.40 11.56 -25.49
CA GLN A 658 -0.71 11.68 -26.78
C GLN A 658 0.59 12.49 -26.72
N SER A 659 1.15 12.75 -25.54
CA SER A 659 2.43 13.42 -25.38
C SER A 659 3.56 12.42 -25.17
N TRP A 660 4.72 12.72 -25.78
CA TRP A 660 5.95 11.95 -25.55
C TRP A 660 6.67 12.48 -24.32
N ARG A 661 6.86 11.61 -23.33
CA ARG A 661 7.79 11.84 -22.22
C ARG A 661 9.15 11.31 -22.61
N ARG A 662 10.21 11.83 -21.98
CA ARG A 662 11.58 11.47 -22.31
C ARG A 662 12.45 11.32 -21.07
N TYR A 663 13.46 10.50 -21.20
CA TYR A 663 14.62 10.45 -20.32
C TYR A 663 15.88 10.70 -21.14
N VAL A 664 16.74 11.63 -20.70
CA VAL A 664 18.03 11.97 -21.30
C VAL A 664 19.08 11.70 -20.24
N PRO A 665 20.00 10.73 -20.44
CA PRO A 665 21.06 10.44 -19.46
C PRO A 665 21.84 11.69 -19.10
N ASP A 666 22.26 11.84 -17.85
CA ASP A 666 23.00 12.97 -17.28
C ASP A 666 22.34 14.36 -17.43
N ARG A 667 21.06 14.41 -17.81
CA ARG A 667 20.33 15.65 -18.02
C ARG A 667 18.94 15.60 -17.35
N PRO A 668 18.90 15.58 -15.99
CA PRO A 668 17.64 15.48 -15.26
C PRO A 668 16.68 16.63 -15.58
N GLU A 669 17.19 17.83 -15.88
CA GLU A 669 16.40 19.01 -16.27
C GLU A 669 15.67 18.85 -17.62
N LEU A 670 16.08 17.88 -18.44
CA LEU A 670 15.46 17.57 -19.72
C LEU A 670 14.59 16.30 -19.63
N SER A 671 14.61 15.60 -18.50
CA SER A 671 13.95 14.32 -18.29
C SER A 671 12.58 14.51 -17.64
N THR A 672 11.58 13.78 -18.14
CA THR A 672 10.22 13.73 -17.61
C THR A 672 9.80 12.30 -17.25
N ILE A 673 10.64 11.30 -17.55
CA ILE A 673 10.48 9.92 -17.08
C ILE A 673 11.38 9.75 -15.87
N MET A 674 10.81 9.37 -14.74
CA MET A 674 11.53 9.09 -13.50
C MET A 674 11.59 7.60 -13.19
N VAL A 675 10.55 6.87 -13.60
CA VAL A 675 10.37 5.44 -13.33
C VAL A 675 9.97 4.74 -14.62
N ILE A 676 10.43 3.50 -14.80
CA ILE A 676 9.99 2.60 -15.88
C ILE A 676 9.24 1.44 -15.22
N ASP A 677 7.99 1.25 -15.63
CA ASP A 677 7.16 0.13 -15.16
C ASP A 677 7.45 -1.15 -15.94
N GLN A 678 7.27 -2.29 -15.28
CA GLN A 678 7.29 -3.59 -15.94
C GLN A 678 6.27 -3.61 -17.10
N ASN A 679 6.64 -4.22 -18.22
CA ASN A 679 5.86 -4.29 -19.46
C ASN A 679 5.63 -2.92 -20.16
N SER A 680 6.36 -1.88 -19.79
CA SER A 680 6.34 -0.60 -20.51
C SER A 680 6.97 -0.74 -21.90
N ALA A 681 6.31 -0.18 -22.92
CA ALA A 681 6.91 0.00 -24.23
C ALA A 681 7.74 1.28 -24.29
N LEU A 682 8.97 1.16 -24.75
CA LEU A 682 9.95 2.23 -24.77
C LEU A 682 10.54 2.40 -26.17
N LEU A 683 10.71 3.66 -26.61
CA LEU A 683 11.40 4.00 -27.83
C LEU A 683 12.77 4.58 -27.48
N ILE A 684 13.86 3.86 -27.80
CA ILE A 684 15.22 4.17 -27.39
C ILE A 684 16.08 4.49 -28.60
N LEU A 685 16.79 5.63 -28.58
CA LEU A 685 17.80 5.98 -29.60
C LEU A 685 19.17 5.50 -29.13
N LYS A 686 19.59 4.34 -29.63
CA LYS A 686 20.95 3.85 -29.41
C LYS A 686 21.95 4.59 -30.27
N SER A 687 22.90 5.26 -29.64
CA SER A 687 23.87 6.17 -30.31
C SER A 687 25.21 5.54 -30.64
N THR A 688 25.54 4.39 -30.04
CA THR A 688 26.83 3.72 -30.25
C THR A 688 26.74 2.63 -31.34
N PRO A 689 27.83 2.33 -32.03
CA PRO A 689 27.86 1.23 -33.02
C PRO A 689 27.80 -0.15 -32.34
N GLY A 690 27.34 -1.16 -33.10
CA GLY A 690 27.18 -2.53 -32.60
C GLY A 690 25.93 -2.74 -31.79
N ASN A 691 25.50 -4.00 -31.59
CA ASN A 691 24.38 -4.37 -30.78
C ASN A 691 24.80 -4.41 -29.31
N VAL A 692 23.84 -4.13 -28.42
CA VAL A 692 24.01 -4.29 -26.96
C VAL A 692 22.83 -5.09 -26.40
N ALA A 693 23.09 -6.02 -25.49
CA ALA A 693 22.08 -6.68 -24.73
C ALA A 693 21.77 -5.81 -23.49
N TRP A 694 20.52 -5.49 -23.31
CA TRP A 694 20.00 -4.83 -22.11
C TRP A 694 19.33 -5.90 -21.26
N ALA A 695 20.02 -6.38 -20.23
CA ALA A 695 19.48 -7.38 -19.32
C ALA A 695 18.52 -6.72 -18.32
N PHE A 696 17.42 -7.39 -18.07
CA PHE A 696 16.43 -6.98 -17.08
C PHE A 696 16.66 -7.82 -15.81
N GLN A 697 17.29 -7.19 -14.83
CA GLN A 697 17.46 -7.85 -13.53
C GLN A 697 16.12 -7.92 -12.81
N PRO A 698 15.81 -9.09 -12.20
CA PRO A 698 14.58 -9.27 -11.41
C PRO A 698 14.52 -8.38 -10.18
#